data_0d2d5be89a22311988fd07345a4a24fa
#
_entry.id   0d2d5be89a22311988fd07345a4a24fa
#
_cell.length_a   1.000
_cell.length_b   1.000
_cell.length_c   1.000
_cell.angle_alpha   90.00
_cell.angle_beta   90.00
_cell.angle_gamma   90.00
#
_symmetry.space_group_name_H-M   'P 1'
#
loop_
_entity.id
_entity.type
_entity.pdbx_description
1 polymer ?
#
loop_
_entity_poly.entity_id
_entity_poly.type
_entity_poly.pdbx_seq_one_letter_code
_entity_poly.pdbx_strand_id
1 'polypeptide(L)'
;MCTSTLSLEHLRALTELPDLEAAYGRLCREEGETRAELELLLEQRGVLEGKVAALHRIGPNLQLIEGDAQQLGGTIAFTCRLAENVSSKVRQLDLAKNRLYQAIQRSDDILDLQFCTDGVQAALRNEDYEQAAAHVHRYLSLDKSVIELSRQGQEGTITDANLKLLQEAEQQLKTIVTEKFNVAMKQEDLPQVERFFKIFPLLGLHDEGLSNFSRYLCKQVANKAEENLQLALQTDPTDRRYAVLFADTLTLLFEGIARIVETHQPIVETYYGPGRLYTLIKHLQAECDQQVEKVVEKFIQQRDYRRQFQHVQSSAMRSAAGEKIEPRELDPILTEVTLMNTRSELYLRFIRRRITSDFEVGDSMASEEVKQEHQKCLDKLLHNCFLSCAMQELIGYYITMEEYFMRETVNKAVAMDIYEKSQLTSSMVDDVFYIVKKCIGRALSSSSIDCLCAMINHSITELESEFREILSHKLRLGFPATPFQDFQRGVTSAVSIMQSSLQQGKFDPKGIESTDEAKQSFLVTLNNVEACSENIMTLKKTLESDCSELLSQGFGGEQARLKLESCLSDMDAVSRKFRDLLQEGLNELNNSAVKPQVKPWINLFLSVSHNIEEEEFNDYEANDPWVQQFILNLEQQMGEFKAGLSPVIYDSLTSLMTSLVALELEKVVLKSTFSRLGGLQFDKELRSLIAYLTTVTTWTIRDKFARLSQMATILNLERVTEILDYWGPNSGPLTWCLTPAEVRQVLALRMDFRTEDIKRLRL
;
A
#
# COMPACT_ATOMS: atom_id res chain seq x y z
N MET A 1 -38.53 -63.98 23.04
CA MET A 1 -38.45 -64.31 24.50
C MET A 1 -39.60 -65.30 24.78
N CYS A 2 -39.31 -66.53 25.24
CA CYS A 2 -40.29 -67.51 25.55
C CYS A 2 -41.02 -67.11 26.82
N THR A 3 -42.20 -66.53 26.64
CA THR A 3 -43.16 -66.37 27.72
C THR A 3 -43.66 -67.76 28.07
N SER A 4 -43.38 -68.21 29.26
CA SER A 4 -43.90 -69.43 29.80
C SER A 4 -45.40 -69.25 29.96
N THR A 5 -46.16 -69.70 28.94
CA THR A 5 -47.60 -69.80 29.02
C THR A 5 -47.93 -70.62 30.25
N LEU A 6 -48.75 -70.05 31.14
CA LEU A 6 -49.27 -70.75 32.26
C LEU A 6 -50.03 -72.01 31.79
N SER A 7 -49.43 -73.16 31.97
CA SER A 7 -50.08 -74.42 31.56
C SER A 7 -51.35 -74.59 32.37
N LEU A 8 -52.41 -75.07 31.68
CA LEU A 8 -53.72 -75.43 32.30
C LEU A 8 -53.61 -76.37 33.50
N GLU A 9 -52.53 -77.15 33.51
CA GLU A 9 -52.23 -78.07 34.63
C GLU A 9 -51.73 -77.32 35.85
N HIS A 10 -50.93 -76.23 35.62
CA HIS A 10 -50.44 -75.40 36.72
C HIS A 10 -51.56 -74.59 37.38
N LEU A 11 -52.53 -74.12 36.61
CA LEU A 11 -53.68 -73.39 37.09
C LEU A 11 -54.66 -74.28 37.94
N ARG A 12 -54.73 -75.57 37.60
CA ARG A 12 -55.53 -76.57 38.36
C ARG A 12 -54.92 -76.97 39.67
N ALA A 13 -53.66 -76.75 39.88
CA ALA A 13 -52.92 -77.06 41.10
C ALA A 13 -52.92 -75.95 42.15
N LEU A 14 -53.40 -74.74 41.77
CA LEU A 14 -53.48 -73.59 42.69
C LEU A 14 -54.75 -73.72 43.55
N THR A 15 -54.58 -73.87 44.87
CA THR A 15 -55.65 -74.00 45.84
C THR A 15 -55.78 -72.76 46.74
N GLU A 16 -54.90 -71.84 46.69
CA GLU A 16 -54.94 -70.66 47.55
C GLU A 16 -55.45 -69.42 46.74
N LEU A 17 -56.35 -68.65 47.35
CA LEU A 17 -56.98 -67.49 46.71
C LEU A 17 -56.04 -66.44 46.18
N PRO A 18 -54.94 -66.01 46.89
CA PRO A 18 -54.02 -65.04 46.42
C PRO A 18 -53.17 -65.48 45.20
N ASP A 19 -52.91 -66.79 45.10
CA ASP A 19 -52.13 -67.32 43.93
C ASP A 19 -53.03 -67.43 42.69
N LEU A 20 -54.32 -67.72 42.86
CA LEU A 20 -55.32 -67.68 41.78
C LEU A 20 -55.53 -66.24 41.26
N GLU A 21 -55.60 -65.26 42.14
CA GLU A 21 -55.67 -63.83 41.74
C GLU A 21 -54.45 -63.39 41.04
N ALA A 22 -53.26 -63.81 41.48
CA ALA A 22 -51.96 -63.48 40.79
C ALA A 22 -51.86 -64.19 39.45
N ALA A 23 -52.37 -65.40 39.30
CA ALA A 23 -52.39 -66.10 38.00
C ALA A 23 -53.43 -65.49 37.05
N TYR A 24 -54.61 -65.10 37.55
CA TYR A 24 -55.58 -64.38 36.77
C TYR A 24 -55.11 -63.01 36.32
N GLY A 25 -54.43 -62.28 37.18
CA GLY A 25 -53.80 -60.97 36.81
C GLY A 25 -52.69 -61.09 35.79
N ARG A 26 -51.98 -62.23 35.71
CA ARG A 26 -51.00 -62.53 34.66
C ARG A 26 -51.71 -62.86 33.35
N LEU A 27 -52.74 -63.72 33.34
CA LEU A 27 -53.49 -64.03 32.14
C LEU A 27 -54.16 -62.80 31.51
N CYS A 28 -54.74 -61.92 32.32
CA CYS A 28 -55.29 -60.66 31.83
C CYS A 28 -54.25 -59.72 31.22
N ARG A 29 -53.03 -59.75 31.73
CA ARG A 29 -51.96 -58.99 31.12
C ARG A 29 -51.51 -59.61 29.79
N GLU A 30 -51.31 -60.91 29.74
CA GLU A 30 -50.98 -61.65 28.51
C GLU A 30 -52.06 -61.47 27.43
N GLU A 31 -53.38 -61.52 27.85
CA GLU A 31 -54.47 -61.21 26.94
C GLU A 31 -54.38 -59.75 26.42
N GLY A 32 -54.11 -58.83 27.32
CA GLY A 32 -53.94 -57.42 26.93
C GLY A 32 -52.78 -57.19 25.96
N GLU A 33 -51.63 -57.81 26.22
CA GLU A 33 -50.46 -57.74 25.36
C GLU A 33 -50.72 -58.39 23.99
N THR A 34 -51.32 -59.59 23.97
CA THR A 34 -51.61 -60.24 22.68
C THR A 34 -52.66 -59.51 21.89
N ARG A 35 -53.62 -58.85 22.55
CA ARG A 35 -54.66 -58.04 21.92
C ARG A 35 -54.05 -56.77 21.30
N ALA A 36 -53.14 -56.13 22.02
CA ALA A 36 -52.41 -54.96 21.50
C ALA A 36 -51.53 -55.35 20.30
N GLU A 37 -50.84 -56.49 20.35
CA GLU A 37 -50.04 -57.03 19.26
C GLU A 37 -50.87 -57.37 18.02
N LEU A 38 -52.11 -57.96 18.25
CA LEU A 38 -53.02 -58.19 17.18
C LEU A 38 -53.57 -56.92 16.54
N GLU A 39 -53.87 -55.88 17.32
CA GLU A 39 -54.29 -54.58 16.80
C GLU A 39 -53.23 -53.96 15.97
N LEU A 40 -51.94 -54.01 16.42
CA LEU A 40 -50.78 -53.52 15.64
C LEU A 40 -50.64 -54.28 14.31
N LEU A 41 -50.78 -55.59 14.33
CA LEU A 41 -50.72 -56.40 13.11
C LEU A 41 -51.83 -56.09 12.11
N LEU A 42 -53.02 -55.80 12.62
CA LEU A 42 -54.24 -55.45 11.85
C LEU A 42 -54.01 -54.05 11.19
N GLU A 43 -53.40 -53.14 11.95
CA GLU A 43 -53.02 -51.80 11.41
C GLU A 43 -51.95 -51.89 10.30
N GLN A 44 -50.92 -52.71 10.54
CA GLN A 44 -49.87 -52.97 9.53
C GLN A 44 -50.50 -53.65 8.28
N ARG A 45 -51.45 -54.56 8.44
CA ARG A 45 -52.16 -55.17 7.31
C ARG A 45 -52.93 -54.13 6.50
N GLY A 46 -53.61 -53.19 7.15
CA GLY A 46 -54.35 -52.12 6.48
C GLY A 46 -53.43 -51.23 5.67
N VAL A 47 -52.24 -50.91 6.23
CA VAL A 47 -51.21 -50.15 5.51
C VAL A 47 -50.64 -50.90 4.30
N LEU A 48 -50.43 -52.20 4.45
CA LEU A 48 -49.98 -53.07 3.35
C LEU A 48 -51.03 -53.22 2.25
N GLU A 49 -52.29 -53.43 2.60
CA GLU A 49 -53.42 -53.48 1.64
C GLU A 49 -53.53 -52.13 0.86
N GLY A 50 -53.37 -51.00 1.57
CA GLY A 50 -53.32 -49.68 0.94
C GLY A 50 -52.14 -49.51 -0.07
N LYS A 51 -51.00 -50.04 0.28
CA LYS A 51 -49.84 -50.02 -0.62
C LYS A 51 -50.02 -50.92 -1.84
N VAL A 52 -50.60 -52.09 -1.64
CA VAL A 52 -50.97 -53.05 -2.75
C VAL A 52 -51.96 -52.40 -3.69
N ALA A 53 -53.03 -51.77 -3.12
CA ALA A 53 -54.05 -51.09 -3.91
C ALA A 53 -53.43 -49.89 -4.72
N ALA A 54 -52.46 -49.18 -4.13
CA ALA A 54 -51.72 -48.12 -4.83
C ALA A 54 -50.89 -48.71 -5.99
N LEU A 55 -50.19 -49.81 -5.77
CA LEU A 55 -49.39 -50.49 -6.80
C LEU A 55 -50.30 -50.99 -7.97
N HIS A 56 -51.51 -51.51 -7.64
CA HIS A 56 -52.44 -51.94 -8.71
C HIS A 56 -52.97 -50.78 -9.57
N ARG A 57 -53.02 -49.54 -9.01
CA ARG A 57 -53.38 -48.34 -9.78
C ARG A 57 -52.23 -47.82 -10.66
N ILE A 58 -50.98 -48.11 -10.27
CA ILE A 58 -49.82 -47.68 -11.02
C ILE A 58 -49.58 -48.58 -12.24
N GLY A 59 -49.91 -49.87 -12.15
CA GLY A 59 -49.69 -50.82 -13.22
C GLY A 59 -50.26 -50.42 -14.60
N PRO A 60 -51.55 -50.03 -14.68
CA PRO A 60 -52.10 -49.56 -15.96
C PRO A 60 -51.45 -48.28 -16.48
N ASN A 61 -51.05 -47.38 -15.59
CA ASN A 61 -50.36 -46.15 -16.00
C ASN A 61 -48.96 -46.43 -16.54
N LEU A 62 -48.25 -47.38 -15.94
CA LEU A 62 -46.93 -47.80 -16.45
C LEU A 62 -47.06 -48.46 -17.84
N GLN A 63 -48.10 -49.28 -18.08
CA GLN A 63 -48.34 -49.84 -19.40
C GLN A 63 -48.67 -48.77 -20.47
N LEU A 64 -49.37 -47.71 -20.03
CA LEU A 64 -49.70 -46.59 -20.91
C LEU A 64 -48.45 -45.81 -21.25
N ILE A 65 -47.60 -45.53 -20.24
CA ILE A 65 -46.29 -44.85 -20.41
C ILE A 65 -45.35 -45.72 -21.31
N GLU A 66 -45.35 -47.03 -21.12
CA GLU A 66 -44.58 -47.95 -21.97
C GLU A 66 -45.04 -47.88 -23.43
N GLY A 67 -46.39 -47.88 -23.64
CA GLY A 67 -46.98 -47.71 -24.98
C GLY A 67 -46.58 -46.38 -25.64
N ASP A 68 -46.68 -45.28 -24.85
CA ASP A 68 -46.30 -43.95 -25.33
C ASP A 68 -44.79 -43.86 -25.61
N ALA A 69 -43.97 -44.46 -24.76
CA ALA A 69 -42.54 -44.53 -24.99
C ALA A 69 -42.14 -45.32 -26.23
N GLN A 70 -42.84 -46.45 -26.47
CA GLN A 70 -42.62 -47.23 -27.71
C GLN A 70 -43.07 -46.46 -28.95
N GLN A 71 -44.21 -45.76 -28.88
CA GLN A 71 -44.68 -44.92 -29.97
C GLN A 71 -43.72 -43.73 -30.23
N LEU A 72 -43.25 -43.10 -29.17
CA LEU A 72 -42.26 -42.01 -29.25
C LEU A 72 -40.94 -42.53 -29.86
N GLY A 73 -40.46 -43.68 -29.37
CA GLY A 73 -39.28 -44.36 -29.92
C GLY A 73 -39.41 -44.68 -31.40
N GLY A 74 -40.60 -45.16 -31.80
CA GLY A 74 -40.91 -45.40 -33.23
C GLY A 74 -40.92 -44.13 -34.05
N THR A 75 -41.47 -43.03 -33.54
CA THR A 75 -41.50 -41.73 -34.20
C THR A 75 -40.10 -41.14 -34.33
N ILE A 76 -39.28 -41.22 -33.27
CA ILE A 76 -37.89 -40.79 -33.29
C ILE A 76 -37.05 -41.59 -34.29
N ALA A 77 -37.21 -42.92 -34.31
CA ALA A 77 -36.51 -43.76 -35.24
C ALA A 77 -36.91 -43.50 -36.71
N PHE A 78 -38.19 -43.17 -36.96
CA PHE A 78 -38.66 -42.75 -38.27
C PHE A 78 -38.07 -41.36 -38.68
N THR A 79 -38.12 -40.40 -37.77
CA THR A 79 -37.55 -39.06 -38.04
C THR A 79 -36.03 -39.08 -38.18
N CYS A 80 -35.31 -39.92 -37.42
CA CYS A 80 -33.87 -40.13 -37.60
C CYS A 80 -33.56 -40.72 -39.01
N ARG A 81 -34.32 -41.75 -39.45
CA ARG A 81 -34.11 -42.30 -40.82
C ARG A 81 -34.45 -41.28 -41.88
N LEU A 82 -35.47 -40.46 -41.69
CA LEU A 82 -35.79 -39.37 -42.62
C LEU A 82 -34.68 -38.30 -42.62
N ALA A 83 -34.18 -37.92 -41.47
CA ALA A 83 -33.09 -36.97 -41.29
C ALA A 83 -31.78 -37.51 -41.93
N GLU A 84 -31.46 -38.79 -41.72
CA GLU A 84 -30.31 -39.42 -42.36
C GLU A 84 -30.41 -39.44 -43.90
N ASN A 85 -31.59 -39.76 -44.43
CA ASN A 85 -31.82 -39.73 -45.88
C ASN A 85 -31.69 -38.30 -46.45
N VAL A 86 -32.27 -37.31 -45.79
CA VAL A 86 -32.14 -35.91 -46.18
C VAL A 86 -30.68 -35.45 -46.04
N SER A 87 -30.04 -35.77 -44.90
CA SER A 87 -28.63 -35.42 -44.65
C SER A 87 -27.67 -36.07 -45.65
N SER A 88 -27.93 -37.35 -46.06
CA SER A 88 -27.09 -38.01 -47.04
C SER A 88 -27.21 -37.37 -48.42
N LYS A 89 -28.42 -36.98 -48.85
CA LYS A 89 -28.64 -36.24 -50.12
C LYS A 89 -28.03 -34.84 -50.05
N VAL A 90 -28.16 -34.15 -48.93
CA VAL A 90 -27.50 -32.84 -48.74
C VAL A 90 -25.98 -32.96 -48.79
N ARG A 91 -25.41 -33.98 -48.14
CA ARG A 91 -23.97 -34.25 -48.23
C ARG A 91 -23.49 -34.55 -49.65
N GLN A 92 -24.28 -35.30 -50.41
CA GLN A 92 -23.94 -35.57 -51.84
C GLN A 92 -23.99 -34.29 -52.67
N LEU A 93 -24.99 -33.43 -52.43
CA LEU A 93 -25.10 -32.13 -53.10
C LEU A 93 -23.98 -31.19 -52.69
N ASP A 94 -23.63 -31.16 -51.40
CA ASP A 94 -22.52 -30.37 -50.89
C ASP A 94 -21.18 -30.84 -51.46
N LEU A 95 -20.99 -32.15 -51.56
CA LEU A 95 -19.81 -32.72 -52.20
C LEU A 95 -19.73 -32.33 -53.70
N ALA A 96 -20.86 -32.42 -54.42
CA ALA A 96 -20.93 -31.99 -55.79
C ALA A 96 -20.69 -30.51 -55.98
N LYS A 97 -21.32 -29.70 -55.11
CA LYS A 97 -21.13 -28.24 -55.02
C LYS A 97 -19.66 -27.91 -54.77
N ASN A 98 -19.05 -28.52 -53.74
CA ASN A 98 -17.67 -28.28 -53.39
C ASN A 98 -16.70 -28.66 -54.55
N ARG A 99 -16.97 -29.77 -55.25
CA ARG A 99 -16.19 -30.16 -56.44
C ARG A 99 -16.32 -29.15 -57.57
N LEU A 100 -17.54 -28.62 -57.78
CA LEU A 100 -17.76 -27.58 -58.80
C LEU A 100 -17.05 -26.29 -58.45
N TYR A 101 -17.15 -25.85 -57.17
CA TYR A 101 -16.40 -24.69 -56.70
C TYR A 101 -14.89 -24.86 -56.84
N GLN A 102 -14.38 -26.06 -56.47
CA GLN A 102 -12.97 -26.38 -56.69
C GLN A 102 -12.56 -26.37 -58.18
N ALA A 103 -13.42 -26.86 -59.10
CA ALA A 103 -13.14 -26.81 -60.54
C ALA A 103 -13.15 -25.38 -61.06
N ILE A 104 -14.11 -24.55 -60.66
CA ILE A 104 -14.17 -23.13 -61.00
C ILE A 104 -12.91 -22.40 -60.47
N GLN A 105 -12.57 -22.62 -59.19
CA GLN A 105 -11.39 -22.03 -58.57
C GLN A 105 -10.11 -22.41 -59.34
N ARG A 106 -9.97 -23.70 -59.75
CA ARG A 106 -8.82 -24.14 -60.55
C ARG A 106 -8.74 -23.45 -61.90
N SER A 107 -9.90 -23.24 -62.58
CA SER A 107 -9.93 -22.53 -63.83
C SER A 107 -9.54 -21.05 -63.66
N ASP A 108 -10.02 -20.44 -62.59
CA ASP A 108 -9.68 -19.06 -62.28
C ASP A 108 -8.19 -18.92 -61.95
N ASP A 109 -7.63 -19.87 -61.15
CA ASP A 109 -6.20 -19.88 -60.80
C ASP A 109 -5.28 -20.01 -62.03
N ILE A 110 -5.68 -20.81 -63.06
CA ILE A 110 -4.91 -20.97 -64.32
C ILE A 110 -4.98 -19.66 -65.13
N LEU A 111 -6.15 -19.02 -65.20
CA LEU A 111 -6.32 -17.75 -65.91
C LEU A 111 -5.52 -16.65 -65.19
N ASP A 112 -5.55 -16.65 -63.86
CA ASP A 112 -4.77 -15.75 -63.04
C ASP A 112 -3.25 -15.93 -63.24
N LEU A 113 -2.78 -17.18 -63.40
CA LEU A 113 -1.38 -17.45 -63.69
C LEU A 113 -0.94 -16.80 -65.03
N GLN A 114 -1.76 -16.92 -66.07
CA GLN A 114 -1.50 -16.27 -67.37
C GLN A 114 -1.52 -14.78 -67.26
N PHE A 115 -2.55 -14.21 -66.59
CA PHE A 115 -2.67 -12.77 -66.34
C PHE A 115 -1.48 -12.20 -65.55
N CYS A 116 -1.02 -12.94 -64.52
CA CYS A 116 0.17 -12.55 -63.77
C CYS A 116 1.43 -12.57 -64.61
N THR A 117 1.61 -13.57 -65.50
CA THR A 117 2.79 -13.67 -66.36
C THR A 117 2.90 -12.49 -67.33
N ASP A 118 1.80 -12.15 -68.02
CA ASP A 118 1.73 -11.02 -68.95
C ASP A 118 1.87 -9.70 -68.22
N GLY A 119 1.20 -9.57 -67.06
CA GLY A 119 1.23 -8.38 -66.22
C GLY A 119 2.62 -8.07 -65.65
N VAL A 120 3.34 -9.07 -65.12
CA VAL A 120 4.71 -8.89 -64.59
C VAL A 120 5.66 -8.44 -65.71
N GLN A 121 5.59 -9.07 -66.90
CA GLN A 121 6.47 -8.69 -68.02
C GLN A 121 6.20 -7.25 -68.50
N ALA A 122 4.92 -6.86 -68.59
CA ALA A 122 4.55 -5.51 -68.98
C ALA A 122 5.00 -4.46 -67.95
N ALA A 123 4.78 -4.73 -66.63
CA ALA A 123 5.16 -3.87 -65.57
C ALA A 123 6.71 -3.71 -65.46
N LEU A 124 7.48 -4.77 -65.59
CA LEU A 124 8.94 -4.71 -65.61
C LEU A 124 9.50 -3.89 -66.76
N ARG A 125 8.88 -3.96 -67.96
CA ARG A 125 9.27 -3.14 -69.11
C ARG A 125 9.00 -1.65 -68.89
N ASN A 126 7.99 -1.34 -68.12
CA ASN A 126 7.58 0.02 -67.78
C ASN A 126 8.26 0.57 -66.48
N GLU A 127 9.13 -0.20 -65.84
CA GLU A 127 9.76 0.10 -64.54
C GLU A 127 8.73 0.34 -63.41
N ASP A 128 7.51 -0.21 -63.54
CA ASP A 128 6.48 -0.16 -62.50
C ASP A 128 6.60 -1.38 -61.57
N TYR A 129 7.48 -1.20 -60.56
CA TYR A 129 7.82 -2.27 -59.62
C TYR A 129 6.70 -2.59 -58.63
N GLU A 130 5.77 -1.66 -58.37
CA GLU A 130 4.60 -1.90 -57.52
C GLU A 130 3.59 -2.84 -58.19
N GLN A 131 3.27 -2.56 -59.49
CA GLN A 131 2.40 -3.45 -60.24
C GLN A 131 3.04 -4.82 -60.48
N ALA A 132 4.34 -4.86 -60.79
CA ALA A 132 5.06 -6.11 -60.92
C ALA A 132 4.99 -6.96 -59.61
N ALA A 133 5.20 -6.32 -58.48
CA ALA A 133 5.13 -6.99 -57.17
C ALA A 133 3.70 -7.44 -56.84
N ALA A 134 2.66 -6.66 -57.18
CA ALA A 134 1.26 -7.06 -56.99
C ALA A 134 0.89 -8.31 -57.78
N HIS A 135 1.38 -8.43 -59.05
CA HIS A 135 1.20 -9.64 -59.84
C HIS A 135 1.98 -10.83 -59.27
N VAL A 136 3.20 -10.63 -58.77
CA VAL A 136 3.98 -11.69 -58.10
C VAL A 136 3.28 -12.11 -56.79
N HIS A 137 2.75 -11.18 -56.02
CA HIS A 137 1.98 -11.50 -54.81
C HIS A 137 0.76 -12.35 -55.12
N ARG A 138 0.00 -12.00 -56.16
CA ARG A 138 -1.16 -12.77 -56.59
C ARG A 138 -0.75 -14.19 -56.97
N TYR A 139 0.36 -14.33 -57.70
CA TYR A 139 0.93 -15.65 -58.04
C TYR A 139 1.34 -16.44 -56.78
N LEU A 140 2.00 -15.82 -55.79
CA LEU A 140 2.41 -16.48 -54.54
C LEU A 140 1.23 -16.89 -53.66
N SER A 141 0.08 -16.24 -53.80
CA SER A 141 -1.15 -16.56 -53.09
C SER A 141 -1.96 -17.71 -53.71
N LEU A 142 -1.63 -18.17 -54.95
CA LEU A 142 -2.27 -19.30 -55.61
C LEU A 142 -1.94 -20.63 -54.91
N ASP A 143 -2.90 -21.54 -54.86
CA ASP A 143 -2.73 -22.83 -54.21
C ASP A 143 -1.72 -23.71 -54.97
N LYS A 144 -0.59 -23.98 -54.34
CA LYS A 144 0.49 -24.82 -54.92
C LYS A 144 0.03 -26.22 -55.32
N SER A 145 -0.95 -26.80 -54.63
CA SER A 145 -1.49 -28.11 -54.94
C SER A 145 -2.26 -28.12 -56.26
N VAL A 146 -2.91 -27.02 -56.60
CA VAL A 146 -3.64 -26.83 -57.87
C VAL A 146 -2.66 -26.71 -59.02
N ILE A 147 -1.57 -25.98 -58.80
CA ILE A 147 -0.50 -25.79 -59.80
C ILE A 147 0.17 -27.15 -60.12
N GLU A 148 0.47 -27.96 -59.11
CA GLU A 148 1.06 -29.27 -59.27
C GLU A 148 0.13 -30.28 -60.01
N LEU A 149 -1.18 -30.22 -59.71
CA LEU A 149 -2.18 -31.05 -60.41
C LEU A 149 -2.38 -30.61 -61.85
N SER A 150 -2.23 -29.34 -62.21
CA SER A 150 -2.29 -28.81 -63.57
C SER A 150 -1.09 -29.23 -64.38
N ARG A 151 0.06 -29.51 -63.80
CA ARG A 151 1.27 -30.06 -64.47
C ARG A 151 1.06 -31.47 -64.97
N GLN A 152 0.15 -32.25 -64.38
CA GLN A 152 -0.14 -33.67 -64.82
C GLN A 152 -1.16 -33.74 -65.92
N GLY A 153 -1.76 -32.62 -66.37
CA GLY A 153 -2.74 -32.56 -67.48
C GLY A 153 -2.12 -32.29 -68.86
N GLN A 154 -2.95 -32.32 -69.92
CA GLN A 154 -2.53 -32.06 -71.34
C GLN A 154 -2.04 -30.62 -71.59
N GLU A 155 -2.29 -29.67 -70.69
CA GLU A 155 -1.86 -28.26 -70.72
C GLU A 155 -0.54 -28.00 -69.96
N GLY A 156 0.12 -29.05 -69.48
CA GLY A 156 1.30 -28.98 -68.61
C GLY A 156 2.49 -28.18 -69.14
N THR A 157 2.66 -28.12 -70.44
CA THR A 157 3.79 -27.44 -71.11
C THR A 157 3.67 -25.90 -71.04
N ILE A 158 2.45 -25.36 -71.18
CA ILE A 158 2.21 -23.89 -71.14
C ILE A 158 2.25 -23.39 -69.68
N THR A 159 1.66 -24.14 -68.76
CA THR A 159 1.68 -23.83 -67.33
C THR A 159 3.10 -23.91 -66.81
N ASP A 160 3.91 -24.89 -67.19
CA ASP A 160 5.32 -24.96 -66.74
C ASP A 160 6.19 -23.84 -67.33
N ALA A 161 5.94 -23.38 -68.57
CA ALA A 161 6.63 -22.23 -69.15
C ALA A 161 6.27 -20.93 -68.41
N ASN A 162 4.99 -20.68 -68.08
CA ASN A 162 4.53 -19.51 -67.32
C ASN A 162 5.04 -19.53 -65.93
N LEU A 163 5.10 -20.66 -65.22
CA LEU A 163 5.68 -20.80 -63.90
C LEU A 163 7.17 -20.47 -63.87
N LYS A 164 7.95 -20.97 -64.83
CA LYS A 164 9.38 -20.64 -64.94
C LYS A 164 9.59 -19.14 -65.15
N LEU A 165 8.80 -18.55 -66.07
CA LEU A 165 8.87 -17.10 -66.32
C LEU A 165 8.53 -16.27 -65.09
N LEU A 166 7.49 -16.69 -64.31
CA LEU A 166 7.13 -16.01 -63.08
C LEU A 166 8.21 -16.15 -61.99
N GLN A 167 8.83 -17.35 -61.85
CA GLN A 167 9.92 -17.57 -60.90
C GLN A 167 11.18 -16.77 -61.27
N GLU A 168 11.52 -16.72 -62.56
CA GLU A 168 12.63 -15.89 -63.05
C GLU A 168 12.34 -14.40 -62.82
N ALA A 169 11.12 -13.95 -63.13
CA ALA A 169 10.70 -12.56 -62.91
C ALA A 169 10.65 -12.20 -61.40
N GLU A 170 10.18 -13.12 -60.56
CA GLU A 170 10.22 -12.97 -59.10
C GLU A 170 11.65 -12.75 -58.59
N GLN A 171 12.59 -13.60 -59.05
CA GLN A 171 13.97 -13.51 -58.64
C GLN A 171 14.64 -12.21 -59.14
N GLN A 172 14.38 -11.83 -60.40
CA GLN A 172 14.85 -10.57 -60.95
C GLN A 172 14.28 -9.36 -60.17
N LEU A 173 12.98 -9.37 -59.86
CA LEU A 173 12.32 -8.29 -59.14
C LEU A 173 12.86 -8.17 -57.73
N LYS A 174 13.07 -9.29 -57.00
CA LYS A 174 13.72 -9.30 -55.69
C LYS A 174 15.09 -8.62 -55.72
N THR A 175 15.91 -8.95 -56.72
CA THR A 175 17.25 -8.35 -56.88
C THR A 175 17.15 -6.84 -57.16
N ILE A 176 16.29 -6.44 -58.11
CA ILE A 176 16.10 -5.02 -58.48
C ILE A 176 15.60 -4.20 -57.31
N VAL A 177 14.58 -4.71 -56.59
CA VAL A 177 14.00 -4.00 -55.42
C VAL A 177 15.03 -3.84 -54.31
N THR A 178 15.81 -4.89 -54.01
CA THR A 178 16.88 -4.82 -53.00
C THR A 178 18.00 -3.84 -53.42
N GLU A 179 18.42 -3.84 -54.68
CA GLU A 179 19.43 -2.90 -55.20
C GLU A 179 18.93 -1.45 -55.17
N LYS A 180 17.72 -1.19 -55.69
CA LYS A 180 17.10 0.14 -55.65
C LYS A 180 16.89 0.67 -54.27
N PHE A 181 16.43 -0.19 -53.32
CA PHE A 181 16.31 0.14 -51.91
C PHE A 181 17.66 0.53 -51.30
N ASN A 182 18.73 -0.24 -51.60
CA ASN A 182 20.08 0.08 -51.10
C ASN A 182 20.64 1.39 -51.69
N VAL A 183 20.30 1.71 -52.94
CA VAL A 183 20.65 3.00 -53.54
C VAL A 183 19.90 4.14 -52.86
N ALA A 184 18.60 4.01 -52.67
CA ALA A 184 17.77 5.01 -51.93
C ALA A 184 18.28 5.24 -50.51
N MET A 185 18.67 4.16 -49.81
CA MET A 185 19.32 4.28 -48.47
C MET A 185 20.61 5.09 -48.47
N LYS A 186 21.46 4.90 -49.49
CA LYS A 186 22.74 5.63 -49.61
C LYS A 186 22.51 7.13 -49.91
N GLN A 187 21.46 7.44 -50.66
CA GLN A 187 21.05 8.80 -51.02
C GLN A 187 20.23 9.49 -49.95
N GLU A 188 19.84 8.78 -48.90
CA GLU A 188 19.01 9.25 -47.80
C GLU A 188 17.62 9.79 -48.28
N ASP A 189 17.11 9.24 -49.39
CA ASP A 189 15.81 9.57 -49.95
C ASP A 189 14.68 8.77 -49.26
N LEU A 190 14.10 9.30 -48.18
CA LEU A 190 13.07 8.66 -47.42
C LEU A 190 11.84 8.26 -48.26
N PRO A 191 11.25 9.10 -49.14
CA PRO A 191 10.16 8.73 -50.01
C PRO A 191 10.42 7.48 -50.86
N GLN A 192 11.61 7.34 -51.40
CA GLN A 192 11.99 6.15 -52.18
C GLN A 192 12.22 4.93 -51.29
N VAL A 193 12.82 5.11 -50.12
CA VAL A 193 13.00 4.03 -49.13
C VAL A 193 11.64 3.49 -48.71
N GLU A 194 10.66 4.34 -48.36
CA GLU A 194 9.32 3.91 -48.00
C GLU A 194 8.56 3.27 -49.16
N ARG A 195 8.78 3.74 -50.39
CA ARG A 195 8.19 3.16 -51.59
C ARG A 195 8.63 1.70 -51.77
N PHE A 196 9.92 1.45 -51.73
CA PHE A 196 10.44 0.09 -51.85
C PHE A 196 10.15 -0.78 -50.64
N PHE A 197 10.10 -0.20 -49.45
CA PHE A 197 9.72 -0.91 -48.22
C PHE A 197 8.32 -1.55 -48.33
N LYS A 198 7.36 -0.87 -48.94
CA LYS A 198 6.01 -1.40 -49.19
C LYS A 198 5.97 -2.55 -50.21
N ILE A 199 7.02 -2.73 -51.01
CA ILE A 199 7.11 -3.76 -52.02
C ILE A 199 7.61 -5.11 -51.46
N PHE A 200 8.51 -5.10 -50.47
CA PHE A 200 9.10 -6.32 -49.88
C PHE A 200 8.05 -7.35 -49.42
N PRO A 201 6.97 -6.97 -48.70
CA PRO A 201 5.96 -7.94 -48.28
C PRO A 201 5.23 -8.60 -49.43
N LEU A 202 5.00 -7.87 -50.53
CA LEU A 202 4.38 -8.43 -51.74
C LEU A 202 5.21 -9.51 -52.40
N LEU A 203 6.55 -9.49 -52.20
CA LEU A 203 7.49 -10.49 -52.68
C LEU A 203 7.77 -11.61 -51.65
N GLY A 204 7.04 -11.62 -50.52
CA GLY A 204 7.23 -12.61 -49.46
C GLY A 204 8.51 -12.38 -48.62
N LEU A 205 9.18 -11.22 -48.78
CA LEU A 205 10.43 -10.85 -48.08
C LEU A 205 10.17 -9.99 -46.84
N HIS A 206 9.26 -10.42 -45.95
CA HIS A 206 8.87 -9.62 -44.79
C HIS A 206 10.03 -9.34 -43.86
N ASP A 207 10.79 -10.36 -43.48
CA ASP A 207 11.88 -10.20 -42.47
C ASP A 207 13.08 -9.42 -43.03
N GLU A 208 13.39 -9.61 -44.32
CA GLU A 208 14.45 -8.87 -45.00
C GLU A 208 14.07 -7.40 -45.17
N GLY A 209 12.84 -7.10 -45.57
CA GLY A 209 12.32 -5.75 -45.69
C GLY A 209 12.36 -5.00 -44.36
N LEU A 210 11.89 -5.62 -43.30
CA LEU A 210 11.93 -5.05 -41.95
C LEU A 210 13.38 -4.82 -41.45
N SER A 211 14.27 -5.80 -41.68
CA SER A 211 15.68 -5.67 -41.26
C SER A 211 16.40 -4.55 -42.02
N ASN A 212 16.20 -4.45 -43.33
CA ASN A 212 16.82 -3.40 -44.15
C ASN A 212 16.28 -2.02 -43.82
N PHE A 213 14.97 -1.90 -43.59
CA PHE A 213 14.33 -0.65 -43.20
C PHE A 213 14.76 -0.22 -41.78
N SER A 214 14.80 -1.17 -40.83
CA SER A 214 15.31 -0.91 -39.46
C SER A 214 16.74 -0.39 -39.50
N ARG A 215 17.61 -0.95 -40.32
CA ARG A 215 19.01 -0.49 -40.48
C ARG A 215 19.09 0.95 -40.97
N TYR A 216 18.20 1.34 -41.92
CA TYR A 216 18.11 2.71 -42.37
C TYR A 216 17.70 3.66 -41.25
N LEU A 217 16.63 3.32 -40.51
CA LEU A 217 16.14 4.12 -39.40
C LEU A 217 17.16 4.23 -38.25
N CYS A 218 17.85 3.13 -37.91
CA CYS A 218 18.94 3.13 -36.93
C CYS A 218 20.05 4.10 -37.32
N LYS A 219 20.44 4.13 -38.60
CA LYS A 219 21.44 5.10 -39.07
C LYS A 219 20.97 6.56 -38.88
N GLN A 220 19.69 6.85 -39.15
CA GLN A 220 19.11 8.18 -38.94
C GLN A 220 19.13 8.57 -37.45
N VAL A 221 18.74 7.63 -36.57
CA VAL A 221 18.79 7.82 -35.11
C VAL A 221 20.23 8.08 -34.66
N ALA A 222 21.18 7.26 -35.11
CA ALA A 222 22.59 7.42 -34.73
C ALA A 222 23.17 8.78 -35.13
N ASN A 223 22.95 9.22 -36.36
CA ASN A 223 23.41 10.51 -36.86
C ASN A 223 22.84 11.67 -36.02
N LYS A 224 21.51 11.62 -35.77
CA LYS A 224 20.84 12.69 -35.01
C LYS A 224 21.23 12.70 -33.54
N ALA A 225 21.43 11.53 -32.93
CA ALA A 225 21.87 11.39 -31.55
C ALA A 225 23.31 11.94 -31.39
N GLU A 226 24.21 11.65 -32.32
CA GLU A 226 25.57 12.15 -32.31
C GLU A 226 25.58 13.67 -32.45
N GLU A 227 24.82 14.27 -33.39
CA GLU A 227 24.68 15.73 -33.52
C GLU A 227 24.21 16.37 -32.21
N ASN A 228 23.17 15.81 -31.60
CA ASN A 228 22.60 16.32 -30.35
C ASN A 228 23.63 16.22 -29.20
N LEU A 229 24.36 15.11 -29.08
CA LEU A 229 25.39 14.92 -28.06
C LEU A 229 26.53 15.91 -28.24
N GLN A 230 27.00 16.14 -29.49
CA GLN A 230 28.08 17.11 -29.78
C GLN A 230 27.62 18.53 -29.43
N LEU A 231 26.38 18.92 -29.75
CA LEU A 231 25.83 20.23 -29.39
C LEU A 231 25.72 20.37 -27.85
N ALA A 232 25.31 19.31 -27.17
CA ALA A 232 25.22 19.26 -25.72
C ALA A 232 26.58 19.48 -25.07
N LEU A 233 27.63 18.80 -25.55
CA LEU A 233 29.00 18.92 -25.02
C LEU A 233 29.64 20.30 -25.23
N GLN A 234 29.13 21.14 -26.14
CA GLN A 234 29.54 22.50 -26.38
C GLN A 234 28.83 23.53 -25.49
N THR A 235 27.88 23.10 -24.66
CA THR A 235 27.10 23.99 -23.78
C THR A 235 28.00 24.53 -22.67
N ASP A 236 27.95 25.86 -22.45
CA ASP A 236 28.74 26.53 -21.41
C ASP A 236 28.30 26.09 -20.01
N PRO A 237 29.20 25.76 -19.08
CA PRO A 237 28.89 25.42 -17.69
C PRO A 237 28.07 26.48 -16.92
N THR A 238 28.07 27.74 -17.40
CA THR A 238 27.28 28.83 -16.80
C THR A 238 25.83 28.86 -17.24
N ASP A 239 25.46 28.10 -18.29
CA ASP A 239 24.07 28.01 -18.75
C ASP A 239 23.25 27.16 -17.75
N ARG A 240 22.02 27.61 -17.45
CA ARG A 240 21.09 26.86 -16.60
C ARG A 240 20.77 25.45 -17.13
N ARG A 241 20.81 25.28 -18.45
CA ARG A 241 20.61 23.99 -19.11
C ARG A 241 21.75 23.00 -18.86
N TYR A 242 22.90 23.47 -18.44
CA TYR A 242 24.04 22.60 -18.12
C TYR A 242 23.68 21.58 -16.98
N ALA A 243 22.83 21.97 -16.03
CA ALA A 243 22.45 21.12 -14.89
C ALA A 243 21.55 19.91 -15.28
N VAL A 244 20.95 19.92 -16.47
CA VAL A 244 20.03 18.86 -16.96
C VAL A 244 20.43 18.40 -18.38
N LEU A 245 21.63 18.67 -18.79
CA LEU A 245 22.16 18.50 -20.15
C LEU A 245 21.97 17.08 -20.68
N PHE A 246 22.36 16.09 -19.90
CA PHE A 246 22.30 14.67 -20.30
C PHE A 246 20.87 14.13 -20.27
N ALA A 247 20.05 14.60 -19.33
CA ALA A 247 18.62 14.27 -19.30
C ALA A 247 17.91 14.81 -20.55
N ASP A 248 18.20 16.03 -20.98
CA ASP A 248 17.66 16.63 -22.21
C ASP A 248 18.15 15.89 -23.45
N THR A 249 19.43 15.50 -23.49
CA THR A 249 20.01 14.73 -24.60
C THR A 249 19.33 13.38 -24.76
N LEU A 250 19.07 12.67 -23.65
CA LEU A 250 18.29 11.42 -23.66
C LEU A 250 16.84 11.65 -24.09
N THR A 251 16.23 12.76 -23.66
CA THR A 251 14.88 13.13 -24.08
C THR A 251 14.78 13.27 -25.59
N LEU A 252 15.72 13.98 -26.21
CA LEU A 252 15.77 14.16 -27.67
C LEU A 252 15.94 12.82 -28.43
N LEU A 253 16.75 11.91 -27.89
CA LEU A 253 16.92 10.56 -28.43
C LEU A 253 15.60 9.78 -28.37
N PHE A 254 14.96 9.74 -27.21
CA PHE A 254 13.74 8.98 -26.98
C PHE A 254 12.55 9.54 -27.78
N GLU A 255 12.40 10.86 -27.85
CA GLU A 255 11.40 11.51 -28.68
C GLU A 255 11.61 11.24 -30.16
N GLY A 256 12.89 11.22 -30.60
CA GLY A 256 13.26 10.86 -31.97
C GLY A 256 12.79 9.45 -32.33
N ILE A 257 13.09 8.48 -31.47
CA ILE A 257 12.68 7.07 -31.68
C ILE A 257 11.16 6.93 -31.57
N ALA A 258 10.52 7.58 -30.61
CA ALA A 258 9.05 7.53 -30.45
C ALA A 258 8.34 8.06 -31.70
N ARG A 259 8.82 9.17 -32.26
CA ARG A 259 8.31 9.76 -33.51
C ARG A 259 8.48 8.80 -34.69
N ILE A 260 9.63 8.14 -34.79
CA ILE A 260 9.87 7.11 -35.84
C ILE A 260 8.85 5.98 -35.68
N VAL A 261 8.67 5.43 -34.49
CA VAL A 261 7.69 4.36 -34.24
C VAL A 261 6.28 4.79 -34.59
N GLU A 262 5.85 5.98 -34.15
CA GLU A 262 4.50 6.50 -34.45
C GLU A 262 4.25 6.74 -35.93
N THR A 263 5.25 7.23 -36.66
CA THR A 263 5.13 7.51 -38.09
C THR A 263 5.07 6.21 -38.91
N HIS A 264 5.84 5.20 -38.54
CA HIS A 264 5.98 3.99 -39.38
C HIS A 264 5.14 2.82 -38.92
N GLN A 265 4.57 2.85 -37.69
CA GLN A 265 3.65 1.79 -37.19
C GLN A 265 2.49 1.54 -38.17
N PRO A 266 1.75 2.55 -38.67
CA PRO A 266 0.63 2.30 -39.59
C PRO A 266 1.08 1.64 -40.93
N ILE A 267 2.30 1.94 -41.39
CA ILE A 267 2.87 1.33 -42.60
C ILE A 267 3.19 -0.13 -42.36
N VAL A 268 3.82 -0.44 -41.21
CA VAL A 268 4.13 -1.84 -40.83
C VAL A 268 2.84 -2.65 -40.64
N GLU A 269 1.87 -2.14 -39.92
CA GLU A 269 0.58 -2.83 -39.71
C GLU A 269 -0.16 -3.09 -41.03
N THR A 270 -0.19 -2.11 -41.93
CA THR A 270 -0.94 -2.21 -43.21
C THR A 270 -0.30 -3.15 -44.19
N TYR A 271 1.03 -3.12 -44.33
CA TYR A 271 1.75 -3.88 -45.40
C TYR A 271 2.38 -5.19 -44.90
N TYR A 272 2.82 -5.24 -43.62
CA TYR A 272 3.49 -6.42 -43.06
C TYR A 272 2.59 -7.23 -42.13
N GLY A 273 1.45 -6.65 -41.74
CA GLY A 273 0.48 -7.26 -40.86
C GLY A 273 0.78 -7.00 -39.37
N PRO A 274 -0.21 -7.25 -38.48
CA PRO A 274 -0.06 -7.06 -37.05
C PRO A 274 0.95 -8.07 -36.46
N GLY A 275 1.59 -7.69 -35.32
CA GLY A 275 2.59 -8.50 -34.62
C GLY A 275 4.01 -8.36 -35.16
N ARG A 276 4.26 -7.55 -36.20
CA ARG A 276 5.57 -7.34 -36.81
C ARG A 276 6.31 -6.11 -36.28
N LEU A 277 5.63 -5.24 -35.55
CA LEU A 277 6.22 -4.03 -34.95
C LEU A 277 7.34 -4.37 -33.96
N TYR A 278 7.22 -5.48 -33.24
CA TYR A 278 8.25 -5.98 -32.31
C TYR A 278 9.63 -6.11 -32.99
N THR A 279 9.69 -6.63 -34.21
CA THR A 279 10.95 -6.80 -34.94
C THR A 279 11.61 -5.45 -35.25
N LEU A 280 10.85 -4.44 -35.68
CA LEU A 280 11.32 -3.10 -35.93
C LEU A 280 11.84 -2.46 -34.63
N ILE A 281 11.05 -2.50 -33.57
CA ILE A 281 11.41 -1.91 -32.27
C ILE A 281 12.65 -2.60 -31.68
N LYS A 282 12.81 -3.90 -31.83
CA LYS A 282 13.99 -4.64 -31.37
C LYS A 282 15.29 -4.07 -31.94
N HIS A 283 15.29 -3.72 -33.23
CA HIS A 283 16.47 -3.11 -33.88
C HIS A 283 16.66 -1.66 -33.40
N LEU A 284 15.58 -0.89 -33.30
CA LEU A 284 15.65 0.49 -32.77
C LEU A 284 16.11 0.53 -31.33
N GLN A 285 15.69 -0.44 -30.48
CA GLN A 285 16.16 -0.54 -29.11
C GLN A 285 17.66 -0.85 -29.02
N ALA A 286 18.16 -1.74 -29.86
CA ALA A 286 19.60 -2.03 -29.92
C ALA A 286 20.42 -0.78 -30.29
N GLU A 287 19.93 0.04 -31.22
CA GLU A 287 20.57 1.32 -31.57
C GLU A 287 20.42 2.33 -30.40
N CYS A 288 19.24 2.41 -29.80
CA CYS A 288 19.02 3.23 -28.62
C CYS A 288 20.06 2.93 -27.52
N ASP A 289 20.26 1.64 -27.24
CA ASP A 289 21.22 1.17 -26.24
C ASP A 289 22.65 1.65 -26.54
N GLN A 290 23.09 1.60 -27.79
CA GLN A 290 24.41 2.11 -28.18
C GLN A 290 24.55 3.62 -28.01
N GLN A 291 23.52 4.39 -28.32
CA GLN A 291 23.54 5.84 -28.14
C GLN A 291 23.45 6.22 -26.67
N VAL A 292 22.62 5.53 -25.88
CA VAL A 292 22.55 5.70 -24.42
C VAL A 292 23.88 5.41 -23.75
N GLU A 293 24.60 4.36 -24.18
CA GLU A 293 25.93 4.04 -23.67
C GLU A 293 26.87 5.23 -23.79
N LYS A 294 26.94 5.87 -24.97
CA LYS A 294 27.77 7.07 -25.19
C LYS A 294 27.35 8.24 -24.29
N VAL A 295 26.05 8.48 -24.13
CA VAL A 295 25.55 9.58 -23.31
C VAL A 295 25.87 9.32 -21.82
N VAL A 296 25.66 8.12 -21.33
CA VAL A 296 25.92 7.71 -19.94
C VAL A 296 27.43 7.76 -19.64
N GLU A 297 28.28 7.27 -20.55
CA GLU A 297 29.73 7.38 -20.37
C GLU A 297 30.22 8.86 -20.27
N LYS A 298 29.71 9.74 -21.12
CA LYS A 298 29.99 11.16 -21.07
C LYS A 298 29.48 11.81 -19.79
N PHE A 299 28.29 11.45 -19.35
CA PHE A 299 27.75 11.89 -18.05
C PHE A 299 28.68 11.49 -16.90
N ILE A 300 29.05 10.21 -16.81
CA ILE A 300 29.95 9.70 -15.76
C ILE A 300 31.28 10.43 -15.76
N GLN A 301 31.83 10.72 -16.95
CA GLN A 301 33.11 11.43 -17.12
C GLN A 301 33.01 12.92 -16.73
N GLN A 302 32.00 13.65 -17.22
CA GLN A 302 31.86 15.10 -16.98
C GLN A 302 31.45 15.45 -15.57
N ARG A 303 30.64 14.58 -14.93
CA ARG A 303 30.16 14.78 -13.55
C ARG A 303 31.05 14.10 -12.51
N ASP A 304 32.10 13.41 -12.91
CA ASP A 304 32.94 12.60 -12.00
C ASP A 304 32.13 11.64 -11.11
N TYR A 305 30.98 11.14 -11.65
CA TYR A 305 29.94 10.50 -10.89
C TYR A 305 30.44 9.31 -10.06
N ARG A 306 31.27 8.42 -10.64
CA ARG A 306 31.83 7.27 -9.93
C ARG A 306 32.80 7.68 -8.83
N ARG A 307 33.58 8.75 -9.06
CA ARG A 307 34.54 9.29 -8.08
C ARG A 307 33.79 9.88 -6.88
N GLN A 308 32.71 10.62 -7.14
CA GLN A 308 31.89 11.18 -6.07
C GLN A 308 31.22 10.09 -5.25
N PHE A 309 30.69 9.05 -5.88
CA PHE A 309 30.14 7.87 -5.18
C PHE A 309 31.19 7.20 -4.27
N GLN A 310 32.42 6.97 -4.80
CA GLN A 310 33.50 6.37 -3.99
C GLN A 310 33.90 7.25 -2.80
N HIS A 311 33.89 8.57 -2.97
CA HIS A 311 34.14 9.53 -1.90
C HIS A 311 33.05 9.45 -0.83
N VAL A 312 31.78 9.45 -1.22
CA VAL A 312 30.65 9.27 -0.30
C VAL A 312 30.75 7.95 0.47
N GLN A 313 31.01 6.85 -0.23
CA GLN A 313 31.17 5.53 0.37
C GLN A 313 32.35 5.47 1.36
N SER A 314 33.49 6.09 1.00
CA SER A 314 34.66 6.15 1.89
C SER A 314 34.45 7.07 3.10
N SER A 315 33.65 8.12 2.95
CA SER A 315 33.28 9.04 4.05
C SER A 315 32.33 8.34 5.05
N ALA A 316 31.44 7.48 4.58
CA ALA A 316 30.58 6.67 5.45
C ALA A 316 31.37 5.63 6.28
N MET A 317 32.48 5.11 5.74
CA MET A 317 33.29 4.09 6.44
C MET A 317 34.38 4.70 7.36
N ARG A 318 34.80 5.95 7.13
CA ARG A 318 35.86 6.62 7.89
C ARG A 318 35.28 7.73 8.77
N SER A 319 35.03 7.43 10.02
CA SER A 319 34.75 8.44 11.04
C SER A 319 35.91 9.43 11.11
N ALA A 320 35.70 10.70 10.81
CA ALA A 320 36.40 11.92 11.28
C ALA A 320 37.63 12.47 10.56
N ALA A 321 38.23 11.96 9.48
CA ALA A 321 39.46 12.55 8.91
C ALA A 321 39.52 12.71 7.39
N GLY A 322 38.42 12.51 6.66
CA GLY A 322 38.38 12.70 5.20
C GLY A 322 37.79 14.05 4.82
N GLU A 323 38.24 14.59 3.66
CA GLU A 323 37.61 15.75 3.05
C GLU A 323 36.14 15.46 2.75
N LYS A 324 35.20 16.10 3.46
CA LYS A 324 33.77 15.92 3.27
C LYS A 324 33.33 16.65 2.00
N ILE A 325 32.56 15.95 1.15
CA ILE A 325 31.94 16.60 -0.01
C ILE A 325 30.83 17.54 0.50
N GLU A 326 30.82 18.75 -0.02
CA GLU A 326 29.73 19.69 0.24
C GLU A 326 28.43 19.18 -0.40
N PRO A 327 27.31 19.01 0.38
CA PRO A 327 26.04 18.57 -0.17
C PRO A 327 25.54 19.39 -1.38
N ARG A 328 25.91 20.68 -1.44
CA ARG A 328 25.54 21.59 -2.56
C ARG A 328 26.10 21.15 -3.90
N GLU A 329 27.27 20.46 -3.92
CA GLU A 329 27.88 19.96 -5.14
C GLU A 329 27.12 18.72 -5.68
N LEU A 330 26.56 17.93 -4.81
CA LEU A 330 25.76 16.73 -5.17
C LEU A 330 24.37 17.07 -5.68
N ASP A 331 23.75 18.15 -5.21
CA ASP A 331 22.36 18.52 -5.49
C ASP A 331 21.97 18.53 -6.98
N PRO A 332 22.73 19.21 -7.89
CA PRO A 332 22.43 19.21 -9.31
C PRO A 332 22.59 17.83 -9.96
N ILE A 333 23.60 17.07 -9.54
CA ILE A 333 23.88 15.74 -10.10
C ILE A 333 22.79 14.75 -9.72
N LEU A 334 22.36 14.76 -8.45
CA LEU A 334 21.26 13.95 -7.97
C LEU A 334 19.94 14.25 -8.71
N THR A 335 19.72 15.53 -8.99
CA THR A 335 18.53 15.95 -9.76
C THR A 335 18.63 15.50 -11.23
N GLU A 336 19.80 15.62 -11.87
CA GLU A 336 19.99 15.18 -13.25
C GLU A 336 19.77 13.66 -13.41
N VAL A 337 20.31 12.84 -12.50
CA VAL A 337 20.15 11.38 -12.53
C VAL A 337 18.68 10.96 -12.40
N THR A 338 17.93 11.58 -11.49
CA THR A 338 16.50 11.27 -11.36
C THR A 338 15.71 11.64 -12.61
N LEU A 339 16.03 12.76 -13.27
CA LEU A 339 15.43 13.14 -14.55
C LEU A 339 15.79 12.16 -15.67
N MET A 340 17.07 11.73 -15.75
CA MET A 340 17.49 10.72 -16.73
C MET A 340 16.68 9.43 -16.57
N ASN A 341 16.53 8.96 -15.34
CA ASN A 341 15.74 7.76 -15.06
C ASN A 341 14.26 7.94 -15.43
N THR A 342 13.66 9.06 -15.07
CA THR A 342 12.25 9.36 -15.39
C THR A 342 12.01 9.33 -16.90
N ARG A 343 12.90 9.95 -17.69
CA ARG A 343 12.79 9.96 -19.16
C ARG A 343 12.94 8.56 -19.73
N SER A 344 13.85 7.77 -19.17
CA SER A 344 14.07 6.38 -19.56
C SER A 344 12.84 5.50 -19.27
N GLU A 345 12.25 5.63 -18.09
CA GLU A 345 11.05 4.90 -17.70
C GLU A 345 9.83 5.27 -18.57
N LEU A 346 9.66 6.55 -18.89
CA LEU A 346 8.60 7.01 -19.79
C LEU A 346 8.76 6.42 -21.20
N TYR A 347 10.01 6.38 -21.72
CA TYR A 347 10.31 5.77 -23.00
C TYR A 347 10.04 4.25 -22.99
N LEU A 348 10.56 3.51 -22.01
CA LEU A 348 10.33 2.07 -21.90
C LEU A 348 8.87 1.73 -21.78
N ARG A 349 8.08 2.55 -21.08
CA ARG A 349 6.64 2.40 -20.99
C ARG A 349 5.94 2.67 -22.32
N PHE A 350 6.37 3.71 -23.05
CA PHE A 350 5.85 3.98 -24.38
C PHE A 350 6.07 2.76 -25.29
N ILE A 351 7.28 2.23 -25.33
CA ILE A 351 7.63 1.05 -26.12
C ILE A 351 6.80 -0.17 -25.70
N ARG A 352 6.68 -0.43 -24.39
CA ARG A 352 5.86 -1.54 -23.88
C ARG A 352 4.42 -1.43 -24.37
N ARG A 353 3.81 -0.26 -24.23
CA ARG A 353 2.42 -0.03 -24.67
C ARG A 353 2.25 -0.29 -26.18
N ARG A 354 3.17 0.20 -26.99
CA ARG A 354 3.09 0.03 -28.44
C ARG A 354 3.20 -1.44 -28.88
N ILE A 355 4.15 -2.17 -28.31
CA ILE A 355 4.33 -3.61 -28.61
C ILE A 355 3.14 -4.42 -28.08
N THR A 356 2.67 -4.15 -26.86
CA THR A 356 1.52 -4.87 -26.29
C THR A 356 0.27 -4.68 -27.17
N SER A 357 0.00 -3.43 -27.60
CA SER A 357 -1.12 -3.16 -28.51
C SER A 357 -0.99 -3.88 -29.85
N ASP A 358 0.22 -3.97 -30.44
CA ASP A 358 0.48 -4.70 -31.69
C ASP A 358 0.26 -6.21 -31.52
N PHE A 359 0.71 -6.77 -30.38
CA PHE A 359 0.48 -8.18 -30.05
C PHE A 359 -0.99 -8.48 -29.80
N GLU A 360 -1.74 -7.63 -29.10
CA GLU A 360 -3.17 -7.82 -28.88
C GLU A 360 -3.96 -7.90 -30.19
N VAL A 361 -3.61 -7.08 -31.17
CA VAL A 361 -4.22 -7.12 -32.50
C VAL A 361 -3.80 -8.38 -33.27
N GLY A 362 -2.51 -8.76 -33.18
CA GLY A 362 -1.97 -9.95 -33.86
C GLY A 362 -2.46 -11.26 -33.24
N ASP A 363 -2.64 -11.32 -31.95
CA ASP A 363 -2.94 -12.53 -31.18
C ASP A 363 -4.43 -12.72 -30.87
N SER A 364 -5.33 -12.02 -31.57
CA SER A 364 -6.78 -12.11 -31.35
C SER A 364 -7.33 -13.55 -31.43
N MET A 365 -6.65 -14.44 -32.15
CA MET A 365 -6.98 -15.86 -32.29
C MET A 365 -5.89 -16.81 -31.77
N ALA A 366 -4.84 -16.29 -31.13
CA ALA A 366 -3.70 -17.09 -30.67
C ALA A 366 -3.97 -17.80 -29.34
N SER A 367 -3.28 -18.94 -29.13
CA SER A 367 -3.34 -19.67 -27.86
C SER A 367 -2.71 -18.88 -26.71
N GLU A 368 -3.13 -19.14 -25.47
CA GLU A 368 -2.55 -18.50 -24.29
C GLU A 368 -1.04 -18.73 -24.14
N GLU A 369 -0.52 -19.85 -24.66
CA GLU A 369 0.91 -20.13 -24.66
C GLU A 369 1.70 -19.13 -25.52
N VAL A 370 1.18 -18.77 -26.70
CA VAL A 370 1.80 -17.78 -27.60
C VAL A 370 1.78 -16.38 -26.97
N LYS A 371 0.68 -16.01 -26.35
CA LYS A 371 0.57 -14.72 -25.64
C LYS A 371 1.58 -14.62 -24.50
N GLN A 372 1.75 -15.70 -23.73
CA GLN A 372 2.76 -15.77 -22.66
C GLN A 372 4.18 -15.69 -23.19
N GLU A 373 4.46 -16.29 -24.36
CA GLU A 373 5.77 -16.23 -25.00
C GLU A 373 6.08 -14.82 -25.51
N HIS A 374 5.11 -14.14 -26.13
CA HIS A 374 5.22 -12.75 -26.54
C HIS A 374 5.49 -11.82 -25.34
N GLN A 375 4.77 -12.04 -24.24
CA GLN A 375 5.00 -11.26 -23.02
C GLN A 375 6.42 -11.49 -22.45
N LYS A 376 6.89 -12.74 -22.42
CA LYS A 376 8.26 -13.05 -22.00
C LYS A 376 9.31 -12.42 -22.90
N CYS A 377 9.09 -12.41 -24.20
CA CYS A 377 9.99 -11.78 -25.17
C CYS A 377 10.04 -10.26 -24.95
N LEU A 378 8.90 -9.63 -24.71
CA LEU A 378 8.81 -8.21 -24.42
C LEU A 378 9.51 -7.86 -23.11
N ASP A 379 9.25 -8.62 -22.05
CA ASP A 379 9.89 -8.41 -20.75
C ASP A 379 11.40 -8.60 -20.85
N LYS A 380 11.87 -9.61 -21.58
CA LYS A 380 13.30 -9.82 -21.81
C LYS A 380 13.93 -8.67 -22.58
N LEU A 381 13.24 -8.13 -23.60
CA LEU A 381 13.74 -7.00 -24.38
C LEU A 381 13.90 -5.75 -23.50
N LEU A 382 12.92 -5.43 -22.67
CA LEU A 382 12.90 -4.18 -21.90
C LEU A 382 13.70 -4.25 -20.58
N HIS A 383 13.74 -5.41 -19.91
CA HIS A 383 14.51 -5.54 -18.66
C HIS A 383 16.00 -5.77 -18.88
N ASN A 384 16.39 -6.45 -19.98
CA ASN A 384 17.78 -6.77 -20.23
C ASN A 384 18.46 -5.81 -21.24
N CYS A 385 17.80 -4.74 -21.65
CA CYS A 385 18.44 -3.71 -22.50
C CYS A 385 19.48 -2.92 -21.70
N PHE A 386 20.48 -2.39 -22.39
CA PHE A 386 21.55 -1.60 -21.78
C PHE A 386 20.97 -0.38 -21.04
N LEU A 387 19.99 0.31 -21.63
CA LEU A 387 19.30 1.44 -21.01
C LEU A 387 18.79 1.09 -19.61
N SER A 388 18.05 -0.02 -19.46
CA SER A 388 17.50 -0.44 -18.18
C SER A 388 18.58 -0.77 -17.15
N CYS A 389 19.61 -1.51 -17.57
CA CYS A 389 20.73 -1.87 -16.70
C CYS A 389 21.54 -0.65 -16.26
N ALA A 390 21.85 0.28 -17.19
CA ALA A 390 22.59 1.49 -16.88
C ALA A 390 21.84 2.42 -15.92
N MET A 391 20.51 2.58 -16.12
CA MET A 391 19.70 3.37 -15.22
C MET A 391 19.61 2.74 -13.82
N GLN A 392 19.49 1.43 -13.71
CA GLN A 392 19.52 0.72 -12.42
C GLN A 392 20.87 0.91 -11.70
N GLU A 393 21.99 0.86 -12.41
CA GLU A 393 23.31 1.15 -11.82
C GLU A 393 23.39 2.59 -11.32
N LEU A 394 22.97 3.56 -12.12
CA LEU A 394 23.00 4.99 -11.75
C LEU A 394 22.08 5.27 -10.56
N ILE A 395 20.89 4.66 -10.50
CA ILE A 395 19.96 4.80 -9.37
C ILE A 395 20.52 4.11 -8.12
N GLY A 396 21.22 2.99 -8.25
CA GLY A 396 21.90 2.36 -7.13
C GLY A 396 22.93 3.29 -6.46
N TYR A 397 23.74 3.98 -7.25
CA TYR A 397 24.67 4.99 -6.73
C TYR A 397 23.95 6.23 -6.18
N TYR A 398 22.90 6.67 -6.87
CA TYR A 398 22.05 7.78 -6.43
C TYR A 398 21.51 7.57 -5.03
N ILE A 399 20.94 6.40 -4.71
CA ILE A 399 20.36 6.11 -3.39
C ILE A 399 21.40 6.37 -2.28
N THR A 400 22.62 5.87 -2.45
CA THR A 400 23.69 6.06 -1.45
C THR A 400 24.14 7.53 -1.34
N MET A 401 24.22 8.23 -2.46
CA MET A 401 24.61 9.65 -2.46
C MET A 401 23.49 10.55 -1.92
N GLU A 402 22.24 10.22 -2.19
CA GLU A 402 21.09 10.95 -1.65
C GLU A 402 20.96 10.75 -0.12
N GLU A 403 21.20 9.53 0.38
CA GLU A 403 21.28 9.26 1.82
C GLU A 403 22.35 10.14 2.48
N TYR A 404 23.55 10.19 1.89
CA TYR A 404 24.63 11.06 2.37
C TYR A 404 24.23 12.54 2.32
N PHE A 405 23.65 13.00 1.22
CA PHE A 405 23.14 14.36 1.06
C PHE A 405 22.14 14.71 2.15
N MET A 406 21.17 13.83 2.39
CA MET A 406 20.14 14.03 3.42
C MET A 406 20.78 14.15 4.81
N ARG A 407 21.58 13.17 5.22
CA ARG A 407 22.25 13.15 6.53
C ARG A 407 23.13 14.38 6.77
N GLU A 408 24.03 14.70 5.84
CA GLU A 408 24.92 15.87 6.03
C GLU A 408 24.17 17.20 6.02
N THR A 409 23.06 17.29 5.26
CA THR A 409 22.23 18.50 5.23
C THR A 409 21.40 18.62 6.49
N VAL A 410 20.83 17.52 7.01
CA VAL A 410 20.13 17.47 8.31
C VAL A 410 21.07 17.85 9.45
N ASN A 411 22.29 17.28 9.47
CA ASN A 411 23.29 17.62 10.47
C ASN A 411 23.66 19.13 10.46
N LYS A 412 23.77 19.73 9.26
CA LYS A 412 23.97 21.16 9.12
C LYS A 412 22.76 21.96 9.65
N ALA A 413 21.55 21.57 9.30
CA ALA A 413 20.33 22.23 9.75
C ALA A 413 20.21 22.21 11.30
N VAL A 414 20.48 21.06 11.91
CA VAL A 414 20.50 20.93 13.38
C VAL A 414 21.59 21.76 14.03
N ALA A 415 22.80 21.84 13.41
CA ALA A 415 23.90 22.65 13.93
C ALA A 415 23.66 24.17 13.80
N MET A 416 22.81 24.57 12.86
CA MET A 416 22.44 25.98 12.61
C MET A 416 21.09 26.36 13.24
N ASP A 417 20.57 25.50 14.13
CA ASP A 417 19.26 25.69 14.78
C ASP A 417 19.12 27.09 15.40
N ILE A 418 18.07 27.79 15.02
CA ILE A 418 17.76 29.14 15.52
C ILE A 418 16.40 29.11 16.17
N TYR A 419 16.34 29.64 17.39
CA TYR A 419 15.10 29.85 18.11
C TYR A 419 14.74 31.34 18.19
N GLU A 420 13.56 31.68 17.69
CA GLU A 420 12.97 33.02 17.83
C GLU A 420 11.98 33.05 18.98
N LYS A 421 12.10 34.03 19.88
CA LYS A 421 11.25 34.15 21.09
C LYS A 421 9.73 34.25 20.77
N SER A 422 9.38 34.56 19.53
CA SER A 422 7.97 34.66 19.08
C SER A 422 7.39 33.34 18.60
N GLN A 423 8.21 32.30 18.43
CA GLN A 423 7.81 31.00 17.91
C GLN A 423 7.82 29.94 19.00
N LEU A 424 6.94 28.92 18.85
CA LEU A 424 6.89 27.81 19.81
C LEU A 424 7.92 26.72 19.47
N THR A 425 8.30 26.60 18.19
CA THR A 425 9.27 25.64 17.67
C THR A 425 10.53 26.35 17.22
N SER A 426 11.65 25.66 17.12
CA SER A 426 12.87 26.16 16.49
C SER A 426 12.92 25.82 15.01
N SER A 427 13.81 26.48 14.25
CA SER A 427 13.92 26.34 12.79
C SER A 427 14.28 24.91 12.36
N MET A 428 14.98 24.13 13.18
CA MET A 428 15.47 22.80 12.80
C MET A 428 14.36 21.83 12.40
N VAL A 429 13.14 21.96 12.96
CA VAL A 429 12.03 21.06 12.63
C VAL A 429 11.63 21.27 11.17
N ASP A 430 11.36 22.52 10.79
CA ASP A 430 10.96 22.87 9.44
C ASP A 430 12.06 22.56 8.42
N ASP A 431 13.32 22.85 8.75
CA ASP A 431 14.47 22.59 7.90
C ASP A 431 14.67 21.10 7.67
N VAL A 432 14.61 20.27 8.72
CA VAL A 432 14.75 18.81 8.60
C VAL A 432 13.63 18.21 7.75
N PHE A 433 12.39 18.58 8.01
CA PHE A 433 11.26 18.05 7.21
C PHE A 433 11.26 18.59 5.78
N TYR A 434 11.75 19.80 5.54
CA TYR A 434 11.99 20.32 4.18
C TYR A 434 13.02 19.46 3.43
N ILE A 435 14.16 19.15 4.07
CA ILE A 435 15.21 18.32 3.49
C ILE A 435 14.69 16.91 3.17
N VAL A 436 14.04 16.26 4.14
CA VAL A 436 13.45 14.93 3.99
C VAL A 436 12.44 14.93 2.83
N LYS A 437 11.54 15.89 2.80
CA LYS A 437 10.54 16.03 1.73
C LYS A 437 11.21 16.26 0.36
N LYS A 438 12.27 17.04 0.30
CA LYS A 438 13.03 17.28 -0.93
C LYS A 438 13.66 16.00 -1.45
N CYS A 439 14.31 15.20 -0.59
CA CYS A 439 14.96 13.95 -0.97
C CYS A 439 13.94 12.89 -1.43
N ILE A 440 12.84 12.70 -0.69
CA ILE A 440 11.75 11.79 -1.09
C ILE A 440 11.09 12.28 -2.39
N GLY A 441 10.87 13.59 -2.55
CA GLY A 441 10.30 14.18 -3.77
C GLY A 441 11.18 13.95 -5.00
N ARG A 442 12.52 13.99 -4.87
CA ARG A 442 13.44 13.61 -5.95
C ARG A 442 13.34 12.11 -6.28
N ALA A 443 13.29 11.26 -5.26
CA ALA A 443 13.11 9.82 -5.47
C ALA A 443 11.76 9.51 -6.13
N LEU A 444 10.69 10.19 -5.76
CA LEU A 444 9.39 10.10 -6.41
C LEU A 444 9.47 10.52 -7.89
N SER A 445 10.18 11.63 -8.17
CA SER A 445 10.39 12.12 -9.53
C SER A 445 11.19 11.14 -10.40
N SER A 446 11.98 10.23 -9.81
CA SER A 446 12.72 9.23 -10.58
C SER A 446 11.81 8.20 -11.25
N SER A 447 10.54 8.11 -10.88
CA SER A 447 9.57 7.09 -11.33
C SER A 447 9.99 5.64 -11.01
N SER A 448 10.97 5.44 -10.14
CA SER A 448 11.44 4.14 -9.66
C SER A 448 10.85 3.86 -8.26
N ILE A 449 10.03 2.83 -8.16
CA ILE A 449 9.38 2.46 -6.87
C ILE A 449 10.41 1.94 -5.87
N ASP A 450 11.38 1.16 -6.32
CA ASP A 450 12.44 0.65 -5.43
C ASP A 450 13.31 1.79 -4.89
N CYS A 451 13.62 2.80 -5.72
CA CYS A 451 14.29 4.03 -5.30
C CYS A 451 13.47 4.80 -4.26
N LEU A 452 12.18 4.97 -4.50
CA LEU A 452 11.27 5.67 -3.58
C LEU A 452 11.17 4.93 -2.23
N CYS A 453 10.99 3.61 -2.24
CA CYS A 453 10.98 2.80 -1.01
C CYS A 453 12.29 2.90 -0.24
N ALA A 454 13.43 2.86 -0.94
CA ALA A 454 14.74 3.03 -0.31
C ALA A 454 14.86 4.40 0.38
N MET A 455 14.46 5.47 -0.29
CA MET A 455 14.54 6.83 0.29
C MET A 455 13.56 7.05 1.44
N ILE A 456 12.37 6.46 1.39
CA ILE A 456 11.45 6.46 2.54
C ILE A 456 12.12 5.77 3.73
N ASN A 457 12.72 4.59 3.54
CA ASN A 457 13.40 3.86 4.61
C ASN A 457 14.62 4.61 5.17
N HIS A 458 15.43 5.24 4.31
CA HIS A 458 16.55 6.08 4.76
C HIS A 458 16.05 7.30 5.55
N SER A 459 14.95 7.93 5.12
CA SER A 459 14.33 9.04 5.83
C SER A 459 13.79 8.61 7.20
N ILE A 460 13.17 7.43 7.28
CA ILE A 460 12.72 6.82 8.54
C ILE A 460 13.91 6.61 9.48
N THR A 461 14.99 6.04 8.97
CA THR A 461 16.21 5.78 9.75
C THR A 461 16.83 7.07 10.28
N GLU A 462 16.94 8.09 9.45
CA GLU A 462 17.46 9.41 9.84
C GLU A 462 16.61 10.08 10.93
N LEU A 463 15.30 10.10 10.74
CA LEU A 463 14.38 10.66 11.73
C LEU A 463 14.37 9.88 13.04
N GLU A 464 14.45 8.55 12.99
CA GLU A 464 14.35 7.69 14.17
C GLU A 464 15.67 7.60 14.96
N SER A 465 16.80 7.39 14.28
CA SER A 465 18.08 7.11 14.93
C SER A 465 18.87 8.36 15.26
N GLU A 466 18.98 9.30 14.33
CA GLU A 466 19.82 10.49 14.53
C GLU A 466 19.01 11.67 15.07
N PHE A 467 17.97 12.07 14.37
CA PHE A 467 17.20 13.28 14.78
C PHE A 467 16.45 13.12 16.08
N ARG A 468 15.74 11.99 16.27
CA ARG A 468 15.05 11.70 17.52
C ARG A 468 16.01 11.62 18.72
N GLU A 469 17.22 11.05 18.53
CA GLU A 469 18.21 10.95 19.61
C GLU A 469 18.75 12.33 20.01
N ILE A 470 18.92 13.26 19.07
CA ILE A 470 19.28 14.66 19.37
C ILE A 470 18.19 15.31 20.26
N LEU A 471 16.92 15.16 19.91
CA LEU A 471 15.81 15.69 20.71
C LEU A 471 15.72 14.97 22.07
N SER A 472 15.89 13.67 22.11
CA SER A 472 15.93 12.88 23.34
C SER A 472 17.07 13.33 24.25
N HIS A 473 18.25 13.58 23.70
CA HIS A 473 19.39 14.11 24.46
C HIS A 473 19.08 15.50 25.06
N LYS A 474 18.48 16.41 24.28
CA LYS A 474 18.04 17.73 24.78
C LYS A 474 17.01 17.59 25.92
N LEU A 475 16.05 16.65 25.82
CA LEU A 475 15.07 16.40 26.90
C LEU A 475 15.69 15.73 28.14
N ARG A 476 16.69 14.88 27.98
CA ARG A 476 17.41 14.24 29.12
C ARG A 476 18.22 15.23 29.95
N LEU A 477 18.55 16.41 29.43
CA LEU A 477 19.13 17.49 30.24
C LEU A 477 18.18 17.93 31.37
N GLY A 478 16.89 17.65 31.22
CA GLY A 478 15.83 17.88 32.17
C GLY A 478 15.38 19.34 32.23
N PHE A 479 14.19 19.55 32.85
CA PHE A 479 13.70 20.89 33.14
C PHE A 479 14.41 21.40 34.41
N PRO A 480 15.02 22.61 34.42
CA PRO A 480 15.70 23.13 35.58
C PRO A 480 14.76 23.24 36.79
N ALA A 481 15.06 22.51 37.83
CA ALA A 481 14.30 22.55 39.08
C ALA A 481 14.60 23.82 39.86
N THR A 482 13.70 24.23 40.79
CA THR A 482 13.88 25.36 41.69
C THR A 482 15.20 25.30 42.50
N PRO A 483 15.77 26.43 42.95
CA PRO A 483 17.17 26.58 43.40
C PRO A 483 17.69 25.59 44.44
N PHE A 484 16.83 24.86 45.14
CA PHE A 484 17.23 23.93 46.19
C PHE A 484 17.57 22.52 45.66
N GLN A 485 17.07 22.14 44.47
CA GLN A 485 17.39 20.86 43.82
C GLN A 485 18.56 20.98 42.82
N ASP A 486 18.84 22.18 42.33
CA ASP A 486 19.92 22.47 41.38
C ASP A 486 21.30 22.17 41.99
N PHE A 487 21.48 22.28 43.28
CA PHE A 487 22.77 21.97 43.90
C PHE A 487 23.12 20.48 43.89
N GLN A 488 22.15 19.57 43.91
CA GLN A 488 22.39 18.11 43.82
C GLN A 488 22.45 17.60 42.37
N ARG A 489 21.64 18.17 41.45
CA ARG A 489 21.64 17.81 40.05
C ARG A 489 22.77 18.48 39.26
N GLY A 490 23.11 19.71 39.59
CA GLY A 490 24.21 20.44 38.96
C GLY A 490 25.56 19.73 39.10
N VAL A 491 25.80 19.06 40.23
CA VAL A 491 27.02 18.29 40.46
C VAL A 491 27.02 16.99 39.61
N THR A 492 25.90 16.29 39.49
CA THR A 492 25.79 15.05 38.68
C THR A 492 25.77 15.36 37.20
N SER A 493 25.11 16.44 36.74
CA SER A 493 25.07 16.85 35.34
C SER A 493 26.44 17.42 34.91
N ALA A 494 27.11 18.22 35.74
CA ALA A 494 28.43 18.72 35.43
C ALA A 494 29.47 17.57 35.33
N VAL A 495 29.34 16.54 36.17
CA VAL A 495 30.21 15.34 36.11
C VAL A 495 29.93 14.51 34.86
N SER A 496 28.67 14.34 34.46
CA SER A 496 28.34 13.61 33.23
C SER A 496 28.72 14.35 31.94
N ILE A 497 28.57 15.69 31.93
CA ILE A 497 29.01 16.57 30.85
C ILE A 497 30.53 16.61 30.78
N MET A 498 31.24 16.65 31.90
CA MET A 498 32.69 16.56 31.94
C MET A 498 33.19 15.21 31.44
N GLN A 499 32.50 14.11 31.75
CA GLN A 499 32.88 12.77 31.35
C GLN A 499 32.62 12.52 29.86
N SER A 500 31.53 13.06 29.27
CA SER A 500 31.24 12.98 27.83
C SER A 500 32.12 13.94 27.00
N SER A 501 32.44 15.12 27.55
CA SER A 501 33.34 16.09 26.88
C SER A 501 34.79 15.63 26.86
N LEU A 502 35.23 14.90 27.89
CA LEU A 502 36.56 14.26 27.91
C LEU A 502 36.68 13.11 26.87
N GLN A 503 35.58 12.43 26.54
CA GLN A 503 35.57 11.38 25.49
C GLN A 503 35.51 11.93 24.07
N GLN A 504 35.01 13.14 23.85
CA GLN A 504 34.84 13.72 22.51
C GLN A 504 35.85 14.83 22.14
N GLY A 505 36.76 15.22 23.04
CA GLY A 505 37.88 16.15 22.72
C GLY A 505 37.45 17.56 22.28
N LYS A 506 36.23 18.01 22.54
CA LYS A 506 35.74 19.36 22.25
C LYS A 506 35.41 20.09 23.54
N PHE A 507 36.33 20.95 23.96
CA PHE A 507 36.07 21.98 24.99
C PHE A 507 35.51 23.21 24.27
N ASP A 508 34.19 23.47 24.42
CA ASP A 508 33.60 24.76 24.07
C ASP A 508 33.19 25.45 25.38
N PRO A 509 33.87 26.52 25.80
CA PRO A 509 33.55 27.22 27.04
C PRO A 509 32.45 28.26 26.79
N LYS A 510 31.32 27.90 26.21
CA LYS A 510 30.13 28.75 26.21
C LYS A 510 29.37 28.58 27.52
N GLY A 511 29.37 29.65 28.24
CA GLY A 511 28.91 29.91 29.53
C GLY A 511 27.59 29.23 29.97
N ILE A 512 27.45 29.11 31.26
CA ILE A 512 26.27 28.77 32.00
C ILE A 512 25.06 29.47 31.37
N GLU A 513 24.27 28.72 30.59
CA GLU A 513 22.96 29.19 30.12
C GLU A 513 22.18 29.65 31.33
N SER A 514 21.54 30.81 31.25
CA SER A 514 20.71 31.28 32.35
C SER A 514 19.60 30.24 32.59
N THR A 515 19.18 30.07 33.82
CA THR A 515 18.14 29.08 34.18
C THR A 515 16.87 29.26 33.33
N ASP A 516 16.57 30.48 32.91
CA ASP A 516 15.41 30.78 32.07
C ASP A 516 15.61 30.35 30.60
N GLU A 517 16.84 30.45 30.06
CA GLU A 517 17.14 29.93 28.74
C GLU A 517 17.06 28.41 28.70
N ALA A 518 17.52 27.73 29.74
CA ALA A 518 17.40 26.27 29.84
C ALA A 518 15.94 25.79 29.96
N LYS A 519 15.09 26.54 30.75
CA LYS A 519 13.64 26.29 30.81
C LYS A 519 13.01 26.41 29.43
N GLN A 520 13.32 27.50 28.74
CA GLN A 520 12.78 27.78 27.41
C GLN A 520 13.24 26.74 26.37
N SER A 521 14.52 26.37 26.37
CA SER A 521 15.08 25.32 25.53
C SER A 521 14.35 23.99 25.73
N PHE A 522 14.00 23.63 26.97
CA PHE A 522 13.24 22.41 27.24
C PHE A 522 11.81 22.47 26.66
N LEU A 523 11.09 23.58 26.87
CA LEU A 523 9.73 23.76 26.36
C LEU A 523 9.69 23.75 24.82
N VAL A 524 10.64 24.44 24.17
CA VAL A 524 10.81 24.42 22.71
C VAL A 524 11.10 23.01 22.22
N THR A 525 11.91 22.24 22.93
CA THR A 525 12.20 20.85 22.55
C THR A 525 10.96 19.97 22.62
N LEU A 526 10.08 20.16 23.62
CA LEU A 526 8.79 19.47 23.67
C LEU A 526 7.91 19.81 22.46
N ASN A 527 7.80 21.11 22.14
CA ASN A 527 7.05 21.56 20.95
C ASN A 527 7.65 21.00 19.66
N ASN A 528 8.97 20.94 19.55
CA ASN A 528 9.65 20.33 18.39
C ASN A 528 9.30 18.84 18.24
N VAL A 529 9.28 18.09 19.34
CA VAL A 529 8.93 16.65 19.32
C VAL A 529 7.49 16.43 18.88
N GLU A 530 6.56 17.25 19.35
CA GLU A 530 5.17 17.21 18.91
C GLU A 530 5.06 17.52 17.41
N ALA A 531 5.64 18.65 16.98
CA ALA A 531 5.63 19.06 15.58
C ALA A 531 6.25 18.01 14.67
N CYS A 532 7.31 17.30 15.11
CA CYS A 532 7.87 16.16 14.39
C CYS A 532 6.85 15.03 14.18
N SER A 533 6.12 14.66 15.25
CA SER A 533 5.08 13.62 15.15
C SER A 533 3.99 13.98 14.14
N GLU A 534 3.54 15.25 14.15
CA GLU A 534 2.52 15.76 13.22
C GLU A 534 3.06 15.86 11.77
N ASN A 535 4.29 16.36 11.60
CA ASN A 535 4.93 16.47 10.30
C ASN A 535 5.16 15.10 9.65
N ILE A 536 5.51 14.07 10.43
CA ILE A 536 5.61 12.67 9.93
C ILE A 536 4.25 12.20 9.40
N MET A 537 3.16 12.43 10.12
CA MET A 537 1.83 12.03 9.68
C MET A 537 1.34 12.81 8.46
N THR A 538 1.69 14.09 8.38
CA THR A 538 1.39 14.95 7.22
C THR A 538 2.19 14.52 6.00
N LEU A 539 3.48 14.23 6.18
CA LEU A 539 4.34 13.69 5.12
C LEU A 539 3.80 12.36 4.61
N LYS A 540 3.42 11.44 5.50
CA LYS A 540 2.80 10.17 5.13
C LYS A 540 1.57 10.35 4.25
N LYS A 541 0.62 11.22 4.67
CA LYS A 541 -0.60 11.48 3.88
C LYS A 541 -0.31 12.05 2.51
N THR A 542 0.68 12.95 2.41
CA THR A 542 1.13 13.49 1.12
C THR A 542 1.69 12.39 0.24
N LEU A 543 2.55 11.54 0.79
CA LEU A 543 3.15 10.41 0.07
C LEU A 543 2.11 9.36 -0.34
N GLU A 544 1.11 9.09 0.46
CA GLU A 544 -0.02 8.19 0.09
C GLU A 544 -0.75 8.70 -1.16
N SER A 545 -0.98 10.01 -1.25
CA SER A 545 -1.58 10.65 -2.43
C SER A 545 -0.67 10.57 -3.64
N ASP A 546 0.61 10.95 -3.50
CA ASP A 546 1.58 10.98 -4.59
C ASP A 546 1.88 9.56 -5.11
N CYS A 547 1.98 8.59 -4.21
CA CYS A 547 2.16 7.16 -4.56
C CYS A 547 0.93 6.60 -5.29
N SER A 548 -0.27 6.99 -4.88
CA SER A 548 -1.51 6.58 -5.56
C SER A 548 -1.55 7.11 -6.99
N GLU A 549 -1.11 8.34 -7.21
CA GLU A 549 -0.99 8.92 -8.55
C GLU A 549 0.05 8.18 -9.39
N LEU A 550 1.23 7.90 -8.85
CA LEU A 550 2.29 7.15 -9.51
C LEU A 550 1.80 5.74 -9.94
N LEU A 551 1.13 5.02 -9.04
CA LEU A 551 0.58 3.70 -9.32
C LEU A 551 -0.55 3.75 -10.36
N SER A 552 -1.39 4.78 -10.35
CA SER A 552 -2.46 4.97 -11.34
C SER A 552 -1.92 5.19 -12.75
N GLN A 553 -0.74 5.76 -12.87
CA GLN A 553 -0.03 5.92 -14.14
C GLN A 553 0.60 4.61 -14.66
N GLY A 554 0.48 3.50 -13.92
CA GLY A 554 0.95 2.17 -14.33
C GLY A 554 2.42 1.88 -13.99
N PHE A 555 2.99 2.60 -13.01
CA PHE A 555 4.30 2.27 -12.44
C PHE A 555 4.15 1.17 -11.39
N GLY A 556 4.72 0.02 -11.64
CA GLY A 556 4.73 -1.12 -10.73
C GLY A 556 3.46 -1.98 -10.77
N GLY A 557 3.60 -3.23 -10.34
CA GLY A 557 2.50 -4.17 -10.16
C GLY A 557 2.04 -4.25 -8.70
N GLU A 558 1.25 -5.27 -8.37
CA GLU A 558 0.74 -5.52 -7.01
C GLU A 558 1.86 -5.63 -5.96
N GLN A 559 3.02 -6.21 -6.31
CA GLN A 559 4.18 -6.30 -5.41
C GLN A 559 4.76 -4.92 -5.06
N ALA A 560 4.80 -4.01 -6.01
CA ALA A 560 5.30 -2.65 -5.80
C ALA A 560 4.38 -1.86 -4.87
N ARG A 561 3.07 -2.04 -5.01
CA ARG A 561 2.07 -1.47 -4.13
C ARG A 561 2.25 -1.97 -2.69
N LEU A 562 2.40 -3.29 -2.50
CA LEU A 562 2.62 -3.88 -1.18
C LEU A 562 3.92 -3.38 -0.51
N LYS A 563 5.00 -3.20 -1.29
CA LYS A 563 6.26 -2.61 -0.78
C LYS A 563 6.04 -1.19 -0.27
N LEU A 564 5.37 -0.34 -1.06
CA LEU A 564 5.06 1.05 -0.67
C LEU A 564 4.18 1.13 0.57
N GLU A 565 3.11 0.33 0.63
CA GLU A 565 2.21 0.26 1.79
C GLU A 565 2.99 -0.14 3.06
N SER A 566 3.93 -1.08 2.96
CA SER A 566 4.80 -1.47 4.07
C SER A 566 5.68 -0.31 4.54
N CYS A 567 6.39 0.36 3.62
CA CYS A 567 7.25 1.50 3.96
C CYS A 567 6.45 2.66 4.59
N LEU A 568 5.24 2.95 4.07
CA LEU A 568 4.38 3.99 4.63
C LEU A 568 3.81 3.62 6.01
N SER A 569 3.59 2.31 6.27
CA SER A 569 3.20 1.84 7.60
C SER A 569 4.30 2.02 8.63
N ASP A 570 5.57 1.91 8.25
CA ASP A 570 6.70 2.11 9.16
C ASP A 570 6.79 3.57 9.64
N MET A 571 6.31 4.55 8.88
CA MET A 571 6.21 5.95 9.31
C MET A 571 5.28 6.12 10.53
N ASP A 572 4.22 5.32 10.65
CA ASP A 572 3.35 5.32 11.83
C ASP A 572 4.10 4.88 13.10
N ALA A 573 5.02 3.92 12.94
CA ALA A 573 5.84 3.47 14.06
C ALA A 573 6.79 4.58 14.54
N VAL A 574 7.39 5.32 13.59
CA VAL A 574 8.25 6.47 13.93
C VAL A 574 7.45 7.57 14.62
N SER A 575 6.29 7.96 14.08
CA SER A 575 5.40 8.94 14.73
C SER A 575 5.02 8.53 16.16
N ARG A 576 4.76 7.23 16.40
CA ARG A 576 4.50 6.72 17.77
C ARG A 576 5.71 6.91 18.68
N LYS A 577 6.94 6.64 18.22
CA LYS A 577 8.17 6.82 19.00
C LYS A 577 8.41 8.29 19.38
N PHE A 578 8.03 9.23 18.51
CA PHE A 578 8.06 10.65 18.86
C PHE A 578 6.99 11.00 19.90
N ARG A 579 5.79 10.42 19.82
CA ARG A 579 4.75 10.59 20.85
C ARG A 579 5.15 9.99 22.19
N ASP A 580 5.82 8.85 22.20
CA ASP A 580 6.36 8.23 23.41
C ASP A 580 7.43 9.15 24.04
N LEU A 581 8.34 9.69 23.22
CA LEU A 581 9.34 10.67 23.69
C LEU A 581 8.69 11.95 24.24
N LEU A 582 7.62 12.45 23.62
CA LEU A 582 6.84 13.57 24.12
C LEU A 582 6.25 13.25 25.49
N GLN A 583 5.68 12.05 25.64
CA GLN A 583 5.09 11.62 26.92
C GLN A 583 6.15 11.49 28.02
N GLU A 584 7.34 10.99 27.69
CA GLU A 584 8.49 10.96 28.62
C GLU A 584 8.89 12.37 29.04
N GLY A 585 9.03 13.30 28.10
CA GLY A 585 9.35 14.70 28.38
C GLY A 585 8.27 15.41 29.19
N LEU A 586 6.98 15.17 28.90
CA LEU A 586 5.86 15.68 29.69
C LEU A 586 5.86 15.15 31.13
N ASN A 587 6.14 13.88 31.33
CA ASN A 587 6.26 13.28 32.65
C ASN A 587 7.43 13.90 33.44
N GLU A 588 8.56 14.14 32.76
CA GLU A 588 9.69 14.83 33.37
C GLU A 588 9.32 16.25 33.74
N LEU A 589 8.64 17.02 32.89
CA LEU A 589 8.16 18.37 33.21
C LEU A 589 7.18 18.36 34.39
N ASN A 590 6.25 17.42 34.42
CA ASN A 590 5.31 17.25 35.51
C ASN A 590 6.03 16.92 36.83
N ASN A 591 7.03 16.04 36.80
CA ASN A 591 7.77 15.63 37.98
C ASN A 591 8.74 16.68 38.50
N SER A 592 9.39 17.47 37.63
CA SER A 592 10.40 18.45 37.98
C SER A 592 9.85 19.87 38.22
N ALA A 593 8.77 20.26 37.53
CA ALA A 593 8.19 21.60 37.64
C ALA A 593 6.83 21.62 38.37
N VAL A 594 5.88 20.77 38.01
CA VAL A 594 4.51 20.86 38.52
C VAL A 594 4.39 20.22 39.92
N LYS A 595 4.80 18.98 40.05
CA LYS A 595 4.64 18.17 41.25
C LYS A 595 5.34 18.79 42.50
N PRO A 596 6.56 19.35 42.41
CA PRO A 596 7.22 19.98 43.58
C PRO A 596 6.51 21.20 44.10
N GLN A 597 5.75 21.90 43.28
CA GLN A 597 4.99 23.09 43.67
C GLN A 597 3.56 22.74 44.12
N VAL A 598 2.86 21.89 43.35
CA VAL A 598 1.48 21.49 43.64
C VAL A 598 1.35 20.73 44.97
N LYS A 599 2.31 19.85 45.26
CA LYS A 599 2.27 18.98 46.43
C LYS A 599 2.32 19.77 47.79
N PRO A 600 3.18 20.77 47.98
CA PRO A 600 3.13 21.63 49.14
C PRO A 600 1.80 22.39 49.26
N TRP A 601 1.24 22.90 48.15
CA TRP A 601 -0.02 23.65 48.17
C TRP A 601 -1.20 22.77 48.57
N ILE A 602 -1.24 21.50 48.12
CA ILE A 602 -2.24 20.53 48.57
C ILE A 602 -2.05 20.17 50.05
N ASN A 603 -0.80 20.08 50.53
CA ASN A 603 -0.53 19.77 51.93
C ASN A 603 -1.00 20.89 52.87
N LEU A 604 -1.17 22.13 52.40
CA LEU A 604 -1.78 23.21 53.19
C LEU A 604 -3.22 22.88 53.62
N PHE A 605 -3.91 21.99 52.91
CA PHE A 605 -5.21 21.45 53.33
C PHE A 605 -5.16 20.85 54.74
N LEU A 606 -4.06 20.21 55.13
CA LEU A 606 -3.87 19.67 56.49
C LEU A 606 -3.73 20.72 57.57
N SER A 607 -3.40 21.97 57.26
CA SER A 607 -3.32 23.08 58.18
C SER A 607 -4.67 23.73 58.48
N VAL A 608 -5.68 23.45 57.63
CA VAL A 608 -7.04 23.92 57.78
C VAL A 608 -7.86 22.85 58.51
N SER A 609 -8.51 23.22 59.60
CA SER A 609 -9.38 22.32 60.34
C SER A 609 -10.66 22.05 59.56
N HIS A 610 -10.99 20.77 59.37
CA HIS A 610 -12.29 20.36 58.86
C HIS A 610 -13.17 19.72 59.95
N ASN A 611 -12.73 19.78 61.18
CA ASN A 611 -13.55 19.51 62.38
C ASN A 611 -14.06 20.84 62.96
N ILE A 612 -15.04 21.44 62.26
CA ILE A 612 -15.51 22.81 62.46
C ILE A 612 -16.92 22.86 62.98
N GLU A 613 -17.21 23.93 63.73
CA GLU A 613 -18.54 24.31 64.28
C GLU A 613 -19.24 25.30 63.31
N GLU A 614 -20.46 25.73 63.67
CA GLU A 614 -21.31 26.57 62.81
C GLU A 614 -20.71 28.00 62.64
N GLU A 615 -20.07 28.52 63.62
CA GLU A 615 -19.41 29.82 63.52
C GLU A 615 -18.20 29.81 62.61
N GLU A 616 -17.37 28.78 62.70
CA GLU A 616 -16.21 28.57 61.84
C GLU A 616 -16.64 28.23 60.37
N PHE A 617 -17.74 27.49 60.20
CA PHE A 617 -18.30 27.20 58.86
C PHE A 617 -18.74 28.51 58.20
N ASN A 618 -19.41 29.42 58.91
CA ASN A 618 -19.82 30.70 58.34
C ASN A 618 -18.61 31.61 58.03
N ASP A 619 -17.54 31.57 58.83
CA ASP A 619 -16.29 32.26 58.50
C ASP A 619 -15.61 31.66 57.24
N TYR A 620 -15.56 30.33 57.10
CA TYR A 620 -15.02 29.68 55.94
C TYR A 620 -15.87 29.91 54.68
N GLU A 621 -17.18 30.12 54.82
CA GLU A 621 -18.04 30.49 53.73
C GLU A 621 -17.75 31.89 53.18
N ALA A 622 -17.39 32.82 54.07
CA ALA A 622 -17.03 34.20 53.74
C ALA A 622 -15.58 34.34 53.25
N ASN A 623 -14.66 33.62 53.89
CA ASN A 623 -13.21 33.72 53.69
C ASN A 623 -12.62 32.36 53.38
N ASP A 624 -12.88 31.82 52.18
CA ASP A 624 -12.41 30.48 51.78
C ASP A 624 -10.94 30.22 52.22
N PRO A 625 -10.67 29.25 53.11
CA PRO A 625 -9.37 29.19 53.78
C PRO A 625 -8.28 28.52 52.93
N TRP A 626 -8.63 27.81 51.88
CA TRP A 626 -7.64 27.04 51.15
C TRP A 626 -7.84 27.04 49.61
N VAL A 627 -9.05 26.70 49.08
CA VAL A 627 -9.21 26.37 47.68
C VAL A 627 -9.00 27.56 46.74
N GLN A 628 -9.37 28.77 47.14
CA GLN A 628 -9.17 29.98 46.35
C GLN A 628 -7.68 30.26 46.12
N GLN A 629 -6.89 30.20 47.20
CA GLN A 629 -5.44 30.39 47.10
C GLN A 629 -4.77 29.27 46.30
N PHE A 630 -5.27 28.05 46.46
CA PHE A 630 -4.79 26.88 45.66
C PHE A 630 -5.06 27.08 44.18
N ILE A 631 -6.27 27.52 43.80
CA ILE A 631 -6.64 27.81 42.41
C ILE A 631 -5.76 28.94 41.83
N LEU A 632 -5.55 30.05 42.57
CA LEU A 632 -4.69 31.13 42.12
C LEU A 632 -3.25 30.69 41.87
N ASN A 633 -2.71 29.87 42.76
CA ASN A 633 -1.36 29.31 42.59
C ASN A 633 -1.27 28.39 41.36
N LEU A 634 -2.30 27.57 41.13
CA LEU A 634 -2.38 26.74 39.92
C LEU A 634 -2.48 27.59 38.66
N GLU A 635 -3.32 28.62 38.67
CA GLU A 635 -3.52 29.51 37.53
C GLU A 635 -2.22 30.22 37.15
N GLN A 636 -1.51 30.76 38.16
CA GLN A 636 -0.21 31.41 37.97
C GLN A 636 0.80 30.44 37.36
N GLN A 637 0.96 29.26 37.94
CA GLN A 637 1.91 28.24 37.43
C GLN A 637 1.61 27.79 36.04
N MET A 638 0.35 27.45 35.77
CA MET A 638 -0.06 26.94 34.44
C MET A 638 -0.04 28.05 33.38
N GLY A 639 -0.26 29.33 33.81
CA GLY A 639 -0.14 30.49 32.94
C GLY A 639 1.27 30.65 32.34
N GLU A 640 2.31 30.33 33.09
CA GLU A 640 3.69 30.37 32.65
C GLU A 640 3.95 29.35 31.52
N PHE A 641 3.39 28.16 31.65
CA PHE A 641 3.52 27.11 30.61
C PHE A 641 2.66 27.37 29.36
N LYS A 642 1.52 28.04 29.51
CA LYS A 642 0.59 28.34 28.43
C LYS A 642 1.22 29.17 27.30
N ALA A 643 2.13 30.07 27.66
CA ALA A 643 2.84 30.94 26.73
C ALA A 643 3.94 30.20 25.94
N GLY A 644 4.52 29.12 26.51
CA GLY A 644 5.69 28.42 25.95
C GLY A 644 5.38 27.07 25.33
N LEU A 645 4.17 26.54 25.49
CA LEU A 645 3.76 25.23 24.99
C LEU A 645 2.70 25.38 23.91
N SER A 646 2.66 24.42 22.95
CA SER A 646 1.55 24.28 22.02
C SER A 646 0.25 23.95 22.77
N PRO A 647 -0.93 24.27 22.21
CA PRO A 647 -2.20 23.95 22.82
C PRO A 647 -2.37 22.46 23.20
N VAL A 648 -1.88 21.56 22.36
CA VAL A 648 -1.98 20.10 22.55
C VAL A 648 -1.10 19.63 23.71
N ILE A 649 0.14 20.13 23.78
CA ILE A 649 1.06 19.83 24.88
C ILE A 649 0.56 20.41 26.18
N TYR A 650 0.06 21.66 26.16
CA TYR A 650 -0.53 22.32 27.32
C TYR A 650 -1.72 21.53 27.85
N ASP A 651 -2.65 21.07 26.99
CA ASP A 651 -3.77 20.22 27.38
C ASP A 651 -3.29 18.89 28.00
N SER A 652 -2.26 18.29 27.43
CA SER A 652 -1.67 17.07 27.98
C SER A 652 -1.02 17.27 29.34
N LEU A 653 -0.30 18.37 29.51
CA LEU A 653 0.29 18.78 30.83
C LEU A 653 -0.81 19.05 31.84
N THR A 654 -1.85 19.77 31.46
CA THR A 654 -3.01 20.06 32.31
C THR A 654 -3.71 18.78 32.73
N SER A 655 -3.78 17.79 31.84
CA SER A 655 -4.32 16.44 32.15
C SER A 655 -3.48 15.73 33.23
N LEU A 656 -2.16 15.76 33.09
CA LEU A 656 -1.24 15.17 34.05
C LEU A 656 -1.33 15.89 35.41
N MET A 657 -1.33 17.22 35.43
CA MET A 657 -1.51 18.06 36.61
C MET A 657 -2.84 17.74 37.29
N THR A 658 -3.94 17.69 36.54
CA THR A 658 -5.29 17.35 37.06
C THR A 658 -5.30 15.98 37.74
N SER A 659 -4.65 14.98 37.12
CA SER A 659 -4.50 13.65 37.72
C SER A 659 -3.65 13.66 38.98
N LEU A 660 -2.58 14.44 38.97
CA LEU A 660 -1.71 14.63 40.15
C LEU A 660 -2.48 15.29 41.31
N VAL A 661 -3.24 16.34 41.02
CA VAL A 661 -4.07 17.06 42.04
C VAL A 661 -5.09 16.09 42.63
N ALA A 662 -5.81 15.34 41.83
CA ALA A 662 -6.79 14.37 42.33
C ALA A 662 -6.15 13.31 43.22
N LEU A 663 -5.00 12.73 42.77
CA LEU A 663 -4.30 11.70 43.53
C LEU A 663 -3.71 12.22 44.85
N GLU A 664 -3.06 13.40 44.87
CA GLU A 664 -2.44 13.93 46.06
C GLU A 664 -3.51 14.48 47.04
N LEU A 665 -4.62 15.06 46.54
CA LEU A 665 -5.74 15.50 47.37
C LEU A 665 -6.42 14.31 48.06
N GLU A 666 -6.63 13.20 47.36
CA GLU A 666 -7.15 11.96 47.97
C GLU A 666 -6.28 11.50 49.15
N LYS A 667 -4.95 11.51 48.98
CA LYS A 667 -4.01 11.14 50.06
C LYS A 667 -4.07 12.05 51.27
N VAL A 668 -4.34 13.34 51.06
CA VAL A 668 -4.40 14.33 52.11
C VAL A 668 -5.75 14.27 52.85
N VAL A 669 -6.84 14.10 52.11
CA VAL A 669 -8.20 13.89 52.67
C VAL A 669 -8.22 12.66 53.57
N LEU A 670 -7.60 11.56 53.17
CA LEU A 670 -7.52 10.34 54.01
C LEU A 670 -6.71 10.51 55.31
N LYS A 671 -5.96 11.59 55.45
CA LYS A 671 -5.20 11.94 56.67
C LYS A 671 -5.91 12.96 57.54
N SER A 672 -6.98 13.58 57.05
CA SER A 672 -7.74 14.61 57.72
C SER A 672 -8.90 14.02 58.54
N THR A 673 -9.42 14.79 59.50
CA THR A 673 -10.62 14.47 60.26
C THR A 673 -11.71 15.48 59.96
N PHE A 674 -12.95 15.04 59.95
CA PHE A 674 -14.09 15.86 59.55
C PHE A 674 -15.21 15.84 60.60
N SER A 675 -15.83 17.02 60.84
CA SER A 675 -17.19 17.11 61.35
C SER A 675 -18.17 17.07 60.19
N ARG A 676 -19.47 17.04 60.44
CA ARG A 676 -20.49 17.12 59.40
C ARG A 676 -20.33 18.41 58.55
N LEU A 677 -20.16 19.54 59.20
CA LEU A 677 -19.96 20.84 58.53
C LEU A 677 -18.65 20.87 57.76
N GLY A 678 -17.61 20.21 58.29
CA GLY A 678 -16.34 20.05 57.57
C GLY A 678 -16.46 19.19 56.31
N GLY A 679 -17.34 18.18 56.31
CA GLY A 679 -17.68 17.41 55.10
C GLY A 679 -18.37 18.27 54.03
N LEU A 680 -19.31 19.14 54.44
CA LEU A 680 -19.96 20.12 53.56
C LEU A 680 -18.98 21.15 53.00
N GLN A 681 -18.05 21.65 53.84
CA GLN A 681 -16.99 22.56 53.41
C GLN A 681 -16.08 21.89 52.36
N PHE A 682 -15.65 20.67 52.60
CA PHE A 682 -14.87 19.91 51.64
C PHE A 682 -15.59 19.70 50.29
N ASP A 683 -16.88 19.38 50.31
CA ASP A 683 -17.69 19.24 49.10
C ASP A 683 -17.75 20.55 48.29
N LYS A 684 -17.90 21.69 48.97
CA LYS A 684 -17.87 23.04 48.39
C LYS A 684 -16.50 23.33 47.76
N GLU A 685 -15.41 23.06 48.48
CA GLU A 685 -14.04 23.24 47.99
C GLU A 685 -13.76 22.38 46.79
N LEU A 686 -14.16 21.10 46.82
CA LEU A 686 -14.00 20.15 45.71
C LEU A 686 -14.77 20.59 44.47
N ARG A 687 -16.01 21.07 44.62
CA ARG A 687 -16.83 21.59 43.51
C ARG A 687 -16.20 22.84 42.89
N SER A 688 -15.67 23.76 43.70
CA SER A 688 -14.97 24.95 43.23
C SER A 688 -13.73 24.61 42.44
N LEU A 689 -12.96 23.63 42.91
CA LEU A 689 -11.78 23.13 42.23
C LEU A 689 -12.14 22.46 40.89
N ILE A 690 -13.15 21.59 40.88
CA ILE A 690 -13.63 20.92 39.66
C ILE A 690 -14.19 21.94 38.67
N ALA A 691 -14.93 22.96 39.13
CA ALA A 691 -15.43 24.02 38.26
C ALA A 691 -14.29 24.79 37.60
N TYR A 692 -13.27 25.19 38.34
CA TYR A 692 -12.07 25.85 37.79
C TYR A 692 -11.37 24.92 36.75
N LEU A 693 -11.05 23.69 37.11
CA LEU A 693 -10.35 22.77 36.22
C LEU A 693 -11.16 22.46 34.96
N THR A 694 -12.50 22.49 35.03
CA THR A 694 -13.37 22.35 33.86
C THR A 694 -13.27 23.55 32.92
N THR A 695 -12.97 24.74 33.42
CA THR A 695 -12.79 25.93 32.56
C THR A 695 -11.46 25.94 31.82
N VAL A 696 -10.43 25.29 32.36
CA VAL A 696 -9.08 25.27 31.78
C VAL A 696 -8.80 24.00 30.94
N THR A 697 -9.71 23.02 30.96
CA THR A 697 -9.58 21.78 30.21
C THR A 697 -10.59 21.71 29.08
N THR A 698 -10.22 21.10 27.94
CA THR A 698 -11.08 20.88 26.77
C THR A 698 -11.85 19.54 26.87
N TRP A 699 -11.54 18.70 27.82
CA TRP A 699 -12.07 17.34 28.03
C TRP A 699 -12.71 17.17 29.40
N THR A 700 -13.51 16.10 29.58
CA THR A 700 -14.22 15.83 30.84
C THR A 700 -13.27 15.33 31.93
N ILE A 701 -13.25 16.02 33.05
CA ILE A 701 -12.40 15.69 34.21
C ILE A 701 -13.13 14.88 35.30
N ARG A 702 -14.44 14.65 35.12
CA ARG A 702 -15.31 14.02 36.14
C ARG A 702 -14.77 12.67 36.59
N ASP A 703 -14.27 11.86 35.67
CA ASP A 703 -13.76 10.51 35.98
C ASP A 703 -12.53 10.57 36.89
N LYS A 704 -11.67 11.59 36.74
CA LYS A 704 -10.47 11.77 37.59
C LYS A 704 -10.82 12.14 39.03
N PHE A 705 -11.94 12.84 39.22
CA PHE A 705 -12.42 13.25 40.53
C PHE A 705 -13.57 12.37 41.07
N ALA A 706 -13.95 11.30 40.40
CA ALA A 706 -15.04 10.43 40.79
C ALA A 706 -14.87 9.87 42.21
N ARG A 707 -13.66 9.42 42.56
CA ARG A 707 -13.33 8.89 43.86
C ARG A 707 -13.49 9.97 44.96
N LEU A 708 -12.89 11.16 44.72
CA LEU A 708 -13.02 12.30 45.64
C LEU A 708 -14.46 12.77 45.80
N SER A 709 -15.25 12.82 44.73
CA SER A 709 -16.67 13.16 44.78
C SER A 709 -17.47 12.14 45.60
N GLN A 710 -17.15 10.85 45.47
CA GLN A 710 -17.76 9.81 46.32
C GLN A 710 -17.32 9.93 47.78
N MET A 711 -16.04 10.28 48.03
CA MET A 711 -15.58 10.58 49.42
C MET A 711 -16.31 11.76 49.99
N ALA A 712 -16.50 12.86 49.24
CA ALA A 712 -17.28 14.02 49.69
C ALA A 712 -18.76 13.62 49.99
N THR A 713 -19.37 12.80 49.15
CA THR A 713 -20.73 12.27 49.39
C THR A 713 -20.80 11.48 50.72
N ILE A 714 -19.81 10.61 50.98
CA ILE A 714 -19.74 9.82 52.20
C ILE A 714 -19.54 10.73 53.43
N LEU A 715 -18.70 11.76 53.32
CA LEU A 715 -18.44 12.72 54.41
C LEU A 715 -19.66 13.60 54.70
N ASN A 716 -20.61 13.74 53.81
CA ASN A 716 -21.83 14.54 53.98
C ASN A 716 -23.01 13.75 54.54
N LEU A 717 -22.90 12.45 54.76
CA LEU A 717 -23.97 11.64 55.34
C LEU A 717 -24.33 12.10 56.76
N GLU A 718 -25.62 12.10 57.10
CA GLU A 718 -26.10 12.39 58.45
C GLU A 718 -25.91 11.21 59.40
N ARG A 719 -26.07 10.00 58.86
CA ARG A 719 -25.95 8.74 59.61
C ARG A 719 -25.13 7.74 58.85
N VAL A 720 -24.40 6.90 59.52
CA VAL A 720 -23.59 5.84 58.94
C VAL A 720 -24.44 4.87 58.07
N THR A 721 -25.71 4.65 58.44
CA THR A 721 -26.61 3.74 57.70
C THR A 721 -27.11 4.27 56.37
N GLU A 722 -27.09 5.60 56.16
CA GLU A 722 -27.51 6.23 54.90
C GLU A 722 -26.67 5.81 53.69
N ILE A 723 -25.43 5.36 53.93
CA ILE A 723 -24.60 4.79 52.85
C ILE A 723 -25.29 3.62 52.13
N LEU A 724 -26.16 2.90 52.80
CA LEU A 724 -26.89 1.76 52.20
C LEU A 724 -27.94 2.18 51.16
N ASP A 725 -28.36 3.45 51.20
CA ASP A 725 -29.29 4.01 50.19
C ASP A 725 -28.54 4.32 48.86
N TYR A 726 -27.24 4.51 48.92
CA TYR A 726 -26.36 4.76 47.78
C TYR A 726 -25.55 3.55 47.36
N TRP A 727 -25.49 2.49 48.16
CA TRP A 727 -24.68 1.30 47.96
C TRP A 727 -25.50 0.05 47.70
N GLY A 728 -25.13 -0.77 46.76
CA GLY A 728 -25.77 -2.06 46.44
C GLY A 728 -26.81 -1.97 45.32
N PRO A 729 -27.72 -2.95 45.22
CA PRO A 729 -28.67 -3.09 44.09
C PRO A 729 -29.61 -1.87 43.91
N ASN A 730 -29.82 -1.07 44.93
CA ASN A 730 -30.70 0.10 44.94
C ASN A 730 -29.93 1.42 44.68
N SER A 731 -28.62 1.37 44.41
CA SER A 731 -27.75 2.55 44.30
C SER A 731 -27.97 3.44 43.04
N GLY A 732 -28.97 3.13 42.21
CA GLY A 732 -29.25 3.90 41.00
C GLY A 732 -28.09 3.82 39.98
N PRO A 733 -27.92 4.84 39.09
CA PRO A 733 -26.92 4.82 38.02
C PRO A 733 -25.49 5.13 38.52
N LEU A 734 -25.24 5.29 39.82
CA LEU A 734 -23.93 5.61 40.38
C LEU A 734 -23.03 4.37 40.42
N THR A 735 -22.06 4.31 39.50
CA THR A 735 -21.00 3.30 39.54
C THR A 735 -19.98 3.72 40.62
N TRP A 736 -19.87 2.93 41.69
CA TRP A 736 -18.91 3.19 42.75
C TRP A 736 -17.49 2.85 42.32
N CYS A 737 -16.58 3.83 42.53
CA CYS A 737 -15.15 3.67 42.29
C CYS A 737 -14.37 3.31 43.56
N LEU A 738 -14.99 3.47 44.73
CA LEU A 738 -14.41 3.09 46.01
C LEU A 738 -14.78 1.65 46.38
N THR A 739 -13.83 0.91 46.94
CA THR A 739 -14.06 -0.42 47.49
C THR A 739 -14.76 -0.36 48.84
N PRO A 740 -15.44 -1.46 49.29
CA PRO A 740 -16.04 -1.50 50.62
C PRO A 740 -15.09 -1.16 51.78
N ALA A 741 -13.82 -1.51 51.62
CA ALA A 741 -12.78 -1.18 52.63
C ALA A 741 -12.48 0.31 52.65
N GLU A 742 -12.36 0.95 51.48
CA GLU A 742 -12.14 2.39 51.34
C GLU A 742 -13.34 3.19 51.85
N VAL A 743 -14.57 2.77 51.56
CA VAL A 743 -15.79 3.39 52.09
C VAL A 743 -15.77 3.41 53.63
N ARG A 744 -15.44 2.29 54.29
CA ARG A 744 -15.30 2.23 55.74
C ARG A 744 -14.17 3.13 56.25
N GLN A 745 -13.08 3.23 55.49
CA GLN A 745 -11.97 4.13 55.85
C GLN A 745 -12.42 5.58 55.77
N VAL A 746 -13.15 6.02 54.75
CA VAL A 746 -13.67 7.37 54.63
C VAL A 746 -14.70 7.69 55.71
N LEU A 747 -15.63 6.75 56.00
CA LEU A 747 -16.57 6.92 57.14
C LEU A 747 -15.84 7.11 58.47
N ALA A 748 -14.71 6.48 58.69
CA ALA A 748 -13.91 6.59 59.91
C ALA A 748 -13.19 7.94 60.04
N LEU A 749 -13.14 8.78 59.00
CA LEU A 749 -12.62 10.14 59.05
C LEU A 749 -13.59 11.11 59.77
N ARG A 750 -14.86 10.75 59.90
CA ARG A 750 -15.90 11.51 60.59
C ARG A 750 -15.77 11.27 62.10
N MET A 751 -15.58 12.35 62.86
CA MET A 751 -15.38 12.30 64.32
C MET A 751 -16.63 11.92 65.08
N ASP A 752 -17.82 12.18 64.52
CA ASP A 752 -19.13 11.90 65.10
C ASP A 752 -19.65 10.46 64.80
N PHE A 753 -19.00 9.73 63.92
CA PHE A 753 -19.37 8.35 63.57
C PHE A 753 -18.64 7.33 64.47
N ARG A 754 -19.45 6.42 65.06
CA ARG A 754 -18.88 5.38 65.95
C ARG A 754 -18.24 4.26 65.12
N THR A 755 -17.04 3.87 65.47
CA THR A 755 -16.29 2.79 64.82
C THR A 755 -17.04 1.44 64.86
N GLU A 756 -17.87 1.20 65.87
CA GLU A 756 -18.68 -0.03 65.97
C GLU A 756 -19.80 -0.07 64.93
N ASP A 757 -20.41 1.08 64.61
CA ASP A 757 -21.50 1.16 63.63
C ASP A 757 -20.92 1.01 62.19
N ILE A 758 -19.69 1.57 61.95
CA ILE A 758 -18.98 1.40 60.70
C ILE A 758 -18.59 -0.08 60.47
N LYS A 759 -18.16 -0.82 61.50
CA LYS A 759 -17.82 -2.25 61.43
C LYS A 759 -19.02 -3.14 61.14
N ARG A 760 -20.23 -2.74 61.59
CA ARG A 760 -21.48 -3.46 61.39
C ARG A 760 -22.06 -3.33 59.96
N LEU A 761 -21.59 -2.36 59.20
CA LEU A 761 -22.03 -2.17 57.80
C LEU A 761 -21.71 -3.38 56.93
N ARG A 762 -22.71 -3.90 56.25
CA ARG A 762 -22.56 -4.89 55.18
C ARG A 762 -22.53 -4.16 53.83
N LEU A 763 -21.35 -3.84 53.33
CA LEU A 763 -21.08 -3.19 52.07
C LEU A 763 -20.62 -4.22 51.04
#